data_1c80612ed739fe451e93826b49bdb2c7
#
_entry.id   1c80612ed739fe451e93826b49bdb2c7
#
_cell.length_a   1.000
_cell.length_b   1.000
_cell.length_c   1.000
_cell.angle_alpha   90.00
_cell.angle_beta   90.00
_cell.angle_gamma   90.00
#
_symmetry.space_group_name_H-M   'P 1'
#
loop_
_entity.id
_entity.type
_entity.pdbx_description
1 polymer ?
#
loop_
_entity_poly.entity_id
_entity_poly.type
_entity_poly.pdbx_seq_one_letter_code
_entity_poly.pdbx_strand_id
1 'polypeptide(L)'
;TDPDREGEFIAWRLAELFSEFREIKRITFNEITKDAIRQALNSAGVVDSKMVDAAKVRRFMDRLIGYRASRFSRSWNLSSMGRVQTPALGFVVKREHEISNFVSTPFWAVQILASGIDFRLRFHNSKDPSAWRDEKGKFNPHRTNITELAHKAFQYVKDKGSLKISKITYNSYNRKPKPPFTTDTLLQSSGSKYSWKPSRTMSVAQGLYEAGHITYMRTDSTRTSASSRQAAKDYITKKWSANLVGKGVVYAKKASDQDAHEAIRPTNPLSEMPEGLDSSQSKLYKLIWARFMASQMVDSEWTSMKLESNLESFDKELFLRFGTTRADGDTKWRTAAGWESAFSGIEKKPATSPPDPEIKEESVIALDKKEDNPNLIEDETKPPARYTQHGLVALMKSEGIGRPSTYAATIKKLLDRKYCSDNRGRLKATSNGITLWDEVSPFYKQENKNLFSTDFTSEMESDLDKIETGSREAVEVWETFLNYFRELHDNALKKKKEFPTKRQIQFYERLASLVSSEKLEEMLQGNDPLKYNSEMMGELIDSLMKETEGMSLPPTAKQVSFIKSLAENLEMNESQACELVSISSFEELSGGKSGSASTLIGKLKDLSDSKPRPTSVKQMNFVKNLASKAELDEESACKLVEVSAFSELSGGRSGTAS
;
A
#
# COMPACT_ATOMS: atom_id res chain seq x y z
N THR A 1 11.47 -10.90 25.69
CA THR A 1 10.51 -10.69 24.59
C THR A 1 10.39 -9.20 24.32
N ASP A 2 9.86 -8.83 23.14
CA ASP A 2 9.72 -7.44 22.70
C ASP A 2 8.93 -6.58 23.69
N PRO A 3 9.16 -5.26 23.77
CA PRO A 3 8.47 -4.36 24.67
C PRO A 3 7.10 -3.92 24.09
N ASP A 4 6.35 -4.84 23.51
CA ASP A 4 5.01 -4.60 22.98
C ASP A 4 4.00 -5.60 23.54
N ARG A 5 2.72 -5.38 23.25
CA ARG A 5 1.58 -6.19 23.70
C ARG A 5 1.74 -7.68 23.37
N GLU A 6 2.26 -8.00 22.19
CA GLU A 6 2.52 -9.38 21.77
C GLU A 6 3.69 -9.99 22.57
N GLY A 7 4.74 -9.21 22.82
CA GLY A 7 5.87 -9.63 23.64
C GLY A 7 5.47 -9.88 25.09
N GLU A 8 4.58 -9.07 25.66
CA GLU A 8 4.05 -9.26 27.00
C GLU A 8 3.22 -10.54 27.11
N PHE A 9 2.39 -10.82 26.10
CA PHE A 9 1.64 -12.08 26.02
C PHE A 9 2.56 -13.31 25.94
N ILE A 10 3.67 -13.22 25.19
CA ILE A 10 4.69 -14.29 25.13
C ILE A 10 5.36 -14.45 26.49
N ALA A 11 5.72 -13.35 27.15
CA ALA A 11 6.33 -13.39 28.48
C ALA A 11 5.42 -14.07 29.50
N TRP A 12 4.12 -13.73 29.50
CA TRP A 12 3.12 -14.39 30.34
C TRP A 12 3.04 -15.91 30.08
N ARG A 13 3.01 -16.34 28.81
CA ARG A 13 2.97 -17.77 28.47
C ARG A 13 4.24 -18.49 28.89
N LEU A 14 5.40 -17.86 28.77
CA LEU A 14 6.66 -18.43 29.26
C LEU A 14 6.65 -18.54 30.80
N ALA A 15 6.15 -17.51 31.50
CA ALA A 15 6.03 -17.56 32.96
C ALA A 15 5.11 -18.70 33.43
N GLU A 16 4.00 -18.97 32.72
CA GLU A 16 3.15 -20.13 33.02
C GLU A 16 3.87 -21.47 32.77
N LEU A 17 4.63 -21.59 31.66
CA LEU A 17 5.35 -22.82 31.31
C LEU A 17 6.50 -23.12 32.28
N PHE A 18 7.13 -22.07 32.82
CA PHE A 18 8.26 -22.17 33.76
C PHE A 18 7.86 -21.91 35.22
N SER A 19 6.58 -22.12 35.56
CA SER A 19 6.03 -21.86 36.91
C SER A 19 6.71 -22.67 38.04
N GLU A 20 7.48 -23.70 37.71
CA GLU A 20 8.30 -24.49 38.65
C GLU A 20 9.50 -23.73 39.20
N PHE A 21 9.97 -22.65 38.54
CA PHE A 21 11.06 -21.84 39.03
C PHE A 21 10.60 -20.94 40.20
N ARG A 22 11.48 -20.77 41.17
CA ARG A 22 11.19 -20.01 42.39
C ARG A 22 10.83 -18.55 42.13
N GLU A 23 11.45 -17.96 41.10
CA GLU A 23 11.25 -16.55 40.75
C GLU A 23 11.39 -16.34 39.23
N ILE A 24 10.40 -15.69 38.64
CA ILE A 24 10.41 -15.29 37.23
C ILE A 24 10.21 -13.78 37.18
N LYS A 25 11.15 -13.08 36.52
CA LYS A 25 11.11 -11.62 36.36
C LYS A 25 10.97 -11.22 34.92
N ARG A 26 10.25 -10.16 34.66
CA ARG A 26 10.08 -9.51 33.37
C ARG A 26 11.04 -8.33 33.25
N ILE A 27 11.85 -8.31 32.19
CA ILE A 27 12.64 -7.14 31.79
C ILE A 27 12.17 -6.64 30.43
N THR A 28 12.16 -5.31 30.28
CA THR A 28 11.83 -4.62 29.01
C THR A 28 12.90 -3.58 28.73
N PHE A 29 13.24 -3.43 27.45
CA PHE A 29 14.18 -2.41 26.99
C PHE A 29 13.85 -2.01 25.55
N ASN A 30 14.04 -0.73 25.24
CA ASN A 30 13.77 -0.19 23.91
C ASN A 30 14.98 -0.26 22.96
N GLU A 31 16.15 -0.63 23.47
CA GLU A 31 17.38 -0.77 22.69
C GLU A 31 18.26 -1.88 23.27
N ILE A 32 18.98 -2.57 22.39
CA ILE A 32 19.89 -3.66 22.78
C ILE A 32 21.29 -3.08 22.98
N THR A 33 21.49 -2.37 24.09
CA THR A 33 22.78 -1.83 24.53
C THR A 33 23.12 -2.36 25.91
N LYS A 34 24.44 -2.39 26.23
CA LYS A 34 24.89 -2.86 27.56
C LYS A 34 24.22 -2.10 28.72
N ASP A 35 24.09 -0.78 28.55
CA ASP A 35 23.54 0.08 29.61
C ASP A 35 22.02 -0.07 29.73
N ALA A 36 21.28 -0.16 28.61
CA ALA A 36 19.85 -0.41 28.65
C ALA A 36 19.52 -1.79 29.25
N ILE A 37 20.30 -2.82 28.90
CA ILE A 37 20.12 -4.16 29.51
C ILE A 37 20.43 -4.16 31.00
N ARG A 38 21.50 -3.51 31.44
CA ARG A 38 21.83 -3.37 32.88
C ARG A 38 20.75 -2.63 33.67
N GLN A 39 20.25 -1.53 33.11
CA GLN A 39 19.15 -0.78 33.71
C GLN A 39 17.88 -1.64 33.79
N ALA A 40 17.53 -2.36 32.74
CA ALA A 40 16.38 -3.26 32.71
C ALA A 40 16.49 -4.41 33.72
N LEU A 41 17.70 -4.96 33.92
CA LEU A 41 17.95 -5.97 34.97
C LEU A 41 17.76 -5.40 36.38
N ASN A 42 18.19 -4.16 36.61
CA ASN A 42 18.03 -3.49 37.90
C ASN A 42 16.57 -3.10 38.18
N SER A 43 15.76 -2.90 37.14
CA SER A 43 14.32 -2.56 37.21
C SER A 43 13.42 -3.73 36.85
N ALA A 44 13.91 -4.96 36.96
CA ALA A 44 13.15 -6.16 36.64
C ALA A 44 11.87 -6.25 37.49
N GLY A 45 10.72 -6.39 36.81
CA GLY A 45 9.41 -6.42 37.44
C GLY A 45 8.67 -7.74 37.18
N VAL A 46 7.37 -7.66 37.21
CA VAL A 46 6.46 -8.76 36.87
C VAL A 46 5.82 -8.50 35.49
N VAL A 47 5.23 -9.54 34.92
CA VAL A 47 4.45 -9.43 33.67
C VAL A 47 3.26 -8.50 33.88
N ASP A 48 3.05 -7.56 32.99
CA ASP A 48 1.90 -6.64 33.02
C ASP A 48 0.61 -7.36 32.60
N SER A 49 -0.24 -7.65 33.59
CA SER A 49 -1.49 -8.36 33.37
C SER A 49 -2.46 -7.60 32.45
N LYS A 50 -2.46 -6.26 32.48
CA LYS A 50 -3.34 -5.43 31.64
C LYS A 50 -2.94 -5.49 30.17
N MET A 51 -1.64 -5.43 29.89
CA MET A 51 -1.12 -5.64 28.53
C MET A 51 -1.43 -7.05 28.03
N VAL A 52 -1.28 -8.07 28.90
CA VAL A 52 -1.63 -9.45 28.57
C VAL A 52 -3.11 -9.59 28.26
N ASP A 53 -3.99 -8.98 29.05
CA ASP A 53 -5.44 -9.05 28.86
C ASP A 53 -5.87 -8.30 27.60
N ALA A 54 -5.28 -7.16 27.28
CA ALA A 54 -5.48 -6.48 26.00
C ALA A 54 -5.05 -7.38 24.81
N ALA A 55 -3.92 -8.09 24.93
CA ALA A 55 -3.46 -9.04 23.91
C ALA A 55 -4.42 -10.23 23.76
N LYS A 56 -4.94 -10.79 24.87
CA LYS A 56 -5.92 -11.87 24.84
C LYS A 56 -7.21 -11.44 24.15
N VAL A 57 -7.79 -10.30 24.56
CA VAL A 57 -9.02 -9.75 23.96
C VAL A 57 -8.85 -9.54 22.48
N ARG A 58 -7.76 -8.89 22.06
CA ARG A 58 -7.43 -8.71 20.63
C ARG A 58 -7.36 -10.03 19.89
N ARG A 59 -6.64 -11.00 20.44
CA ARG A 59 -6.48 -12.33 19.82
C ARG A 59 -7.80 -13.06 19.69
N PHE A 60 -8.69 -12.98 20.70
CA PHE A 60 -10.01 -13.58 20.65
C PHE A 60 -10.90 -12.92 19.58
N MET A 61 -10.92 -11.58 19.54
CA MET A 61 -11.65 -10.82 18.51
C MET A 61 -11.17 -11.18 17.10
N ASP A 62 -9.87 -11.09 16.85
CA ASP A 62 -9.29 -11.37 15.54
C ASP A 62 -9.49 -12.83 15.12
N ARG A 63 -9.47 -13.77 16.08
CA ARG A 63 -9.73 -15.18 15.84
C ARG A 63 -11.20 -15.44 15.51
N LEU A 64 -12.13 -14.83 16.27
CA LEU A 64 -13.56 -15.00 16.06
C LEU A 64 -13.98 -14.48 14.68
N ILE A 65 -13.60 -13.24 14.35
CA ILE A 65 -13.84 -12.66 13.02
C ILE A 65 -13.15 -13.50 11.94
N GLY A 66 -11.87 -13.80 12.13
CA GLY A 66 -11.05 -14.52 11.17
C GLY A 66 -11.62 -15.90 10.82
N TYR A 67 -12.15 -16.65 11.78
CA TYR A 67 -12.73 -17.97 11.52
C TYR A 67 -14.17 -17.88 11.01
N ARG A 68 -15.04 -17.12 11.68
CA ARG A 68 -16.47 -17.09 11.34
C ARG A 68 -16.75 -16.34 10.05
N ALA A 69 -16.25 -15.12 9.91
CA ALA A 69 -16.46 -14.33 8.70
C ALA A 69 -15.69 -14.91 7.49
N SER A 70 -14.52 -15.51 7.69
CA SER A 70 -13.83 -16.20 6.59
C SER A 70 -14.56 -17.46 6.14
N ARG A 71 -15.17 -18.22 7.06
CA ARG A 71 -16.03 -19.35 6.69
C ARG A 71 -17.25 -18.89 5.91
N PHE A 72 -17.85 -17.77 6.32
CA PHE A 72 -18.97 -17.15 5.61
C PHE A 72 -18.59 -16.80 4.15
N SER A 73 -17.43 -16.16 3.94
CA SER A 73 -16.97 -15.70 2.62
C SER A 73 -16.58 -16.83 1.65
N ARG A 74 -16.40 -18.07 2.14
CA ARG A 74 -16.07 -19.23 1.28
C ARG A 74 -17.11 -19.52 0.21
N SER A 75 -18.38 -19.15 0.43
CA SER A 75 -19.43 -19.30 -0.59
C SER A 75 -19.17 -18.48 -1.86
N TRP A 76 -18.37 -17.43 -1.76
CA TRP A 76 -17.89 -16.61 -2.88
C TRP A 76 -16.48 -17.01 -3.34
N ASN A 77 -15.98 -18.20 -2.93
CA ASN A 77 -14.61 -18.67 -3.21
C ASN A 77 -13.52 -17.73 -2.66
N LEU A 78 -13.81 -16.97 -1.61
CA LEU A 78 -12.85 -16.06 -0.97
C LEU A 78 -12.14 -16.72 0.19
N SER A 79 -10.89 -16.36 0.43
CA SER A 79 -10.02 -17.06 1.38
C SER A 79 -10.15 -16.58 2.81
N SER A 80 -10.34 -15.29 3.04
CA SER A 80 -10.38 -14.74 4.40
C SER A 80 -10.96 -13.34 4.50
N MET A 81 -11.53 -13.04 5.65
CA MET A 81 -11.93 -11.70 6.10
C MET A 81 -11.22 -11.39 7.41
N GLY A 82 -11.05 -10.12 7.74
CA GLY A 82 -10.43 -9.71 8.99
C GLY A 82 -10.68 -8.26 9.34
N ARG A 83 -10.66 -7.94 10.63
CA ARG A 83 -11.01 -6.65 11.20
C ARG A 83 -10.20 -5.48 10.61
N VAL A 84 -8.91 -5.66 10.42
CA VAL A 84 -8.02 -4.63 9.84
C VAL A 84 -7.87 -4.82 8.33
N GLN A 85 -7.80 -6.07 7.87
CA GLN A 85 -7.58 -6.42 6.47
C GLN A 85 -8.72 -5.95 5.56
N THR A 86 -9.98 -6.17 5.97
CA THR A 86 -11.15 -5.86 5.13
C THR A 86 -11.38 -4.35 4.98
N PRO A 87 -11.31 -3.50 6.02
CA PRO A 87 -11.34 -2.05 5.85
C PRO A 87 -10.17 -1.50 5.03
N ALA A 88 -8.96 -2.04 5.21
CA ALA A 88 -7.80 -1.64 4.40
C ALA A 88 -8.00 -1.96 2.91
N LEU A 89 -8.63 -3.10 2.59
CA LEU A 89 -9.05 -3.42 1.22
C LEU A 89 -10.07 -2.41 0.71
N GLY A 90 -11.03 -2.00 1.55
CA GLY A 90 -12.06 -1.04 1.21
C GLY A 90 -11.51 0.27 0.66
N PHE A 91 -10.38 0.77 1.17
CA PHE A 91 -9.73 1.95 0.60
C PHE A 91 -9.27 1.72 -0.84
N VAL A 92 -8.69 0.55 -1.11
CA VAL A 92 -8.18 0.23 -2.45
C VAL A 92 -9.35 0.05 -3.42
N VAL A 93 -10.43 -0.62 -3.02
CA VAL A 93 -11.63 -0.81 -3.86
C VAL A 93 -12.34 0.52 -4.12
N LYS A 94 -12.55 1.35 -3.10
CA LYS A 94 -13.12 2.70 -3.28
C LYS A 94 -12.30 3.53 -4.28
N ARG A 95 -10.97 3.44 -4.23
CA ARG A 95 -10.09 4.10 -5.20
C ARG A 95 -10.27 3.54 -6.63
N GLU A 96 -10.49 2.24 -6.81
CA GLU A 96 -10.82 1.69 -8.14
C GLU A 96 -12.16 2.22 -8.65
N HIS A 97 -13.17 2.36 -7.78
CA HIS A 97 -14.45 2.99 -8.15
C HIS A 97 -14.28 4.46 -8.51
N GLU A 98 -13.49 5.23 -7.75
CA GLU A 98 -13.16 6.61 -8.10
C GLU A 98 -12.48 6.71 -9.48
N ILE A 99 -11.60 5.75 -9.82
CA ILE A 99 -10.91 5.72 -11.11
C ILE A 99 -11.87 5.31 -12.23
N SER A 100 -12.70 4.29 -12.01
CA SER A 100 -13.62 3.79 -13.04
C SER A 100 -14.76 4.77 -13.35
N ASN A 101 -15.18 5.55 -12.36
CA ASN A 101 -16.25 6.54 -12.49
C ASN A 101 -15.74 7.95 -12.84
N PHE A 102 -14.41 8.08 -13.01
CA PHE A 102 -13.81 9.37 -13.30
C PHE A 102 -14.12 9.79 -14.73
N VAL A 103 -14.57 11.03 -14.88
CA VAL A 103 -14.83 11.66 -16.17
C VAL A 103 -13.74 12.70 -16.43
N SER A 104 -12.96 12.51 -17.48
CA SER A 104 -11.92 13.46 -17.89
C SER A 104 -12.51 14.76 -18.36
N THR A 105 -11.90 15.87 -17.98
CA THR A 105 -12.24 17.22 -18.44
C THR A 105 -11.06 17.78 -19.25
N PRO A 106 -11.23 18.00 -20.57
CA PRO A 106 -10.16 18.53 -21.41
C PRO A 106 -9.85 19.98 -21.07
N PHE A 107 -8.60 20.36 -21.33
CA PHE A 107 -8.16 21.75 -21.16
C PHE A 107 -6.95 22.09 -22.05
N TRP A 108 -6.82 23.38 -22.31
CA TRP A 108 -5.62 24.01 -22.83
C TRP A 108 -4.90 24.76 -21.70
N ALA A 109 -3.56 24.79 -21.75
CA ALA A 109 -2.73 25.59 -20.87
C ALA A 109 -1.50 26.11 -21.64
N VAL A 110 -0.97 27.26 -21.24
CA VAL A 110 0.28 27.81 -21.81
C VAL A 110 1.30 27.92 -20.69
N GLN A 111 2.41 27.20 -20.86
CA GLN A 111 3.58 27.24 -19.99
C GLN A 111 4.68 28.03 -20.66
N ILE A 112 5.36 28.88 -19.91
CA ILE A 112 6.37 29.82 -20.41
C ILE A 112 7.59 29.71 -19.49
N LEU A 113 8.77 29.54 -20.05
CA LEU A 113 10.02 29.59 -19.30
C LEU A 113 10.75 30.90 -19.65
N ALA A 114 11.00 31.72 -18.65
CA ALA A 114 11.70 33.00 -18.83
C ALA A 114 12.70 33.23 -17.69
N SER A 115 13.95 33.47 -18.03
CA SER A 115 15.06 33.59 -17.07
C SER A 115 15.14 32.45 -16.05
N GLY A 116 14.91 31.22 -16.50
CA GLY A 116 14.87 30.00 -15.65
C GLY A 116 13.67 29.89 -14.72
N ILE A 117 12.67 30.78 -14.83
CA ILE A 117 11.45 30.77 -14.02
C ILE A 117 10.29 30.25 -14.85
N ASP A 118 9.54 29.28 -14.29
CA ASP A 118 8.32 28.77 -14.89
C ASP A 118 7.15 29.71 -14.66
N PHE A 119 6.56 30.21 -15.75
CA PHE A 119 5.32 30.99 -15.75
C PHE A 119 4.19 30.17 -16.35
N ARG A 120 2.97 30.45 -15.88
CA ARG A 120 1.73 29.88 -16.43
C ARG A 120 0.79 31.02 -16.79
N LEU A 121 0.28 30.97 -18.00
CA LEU A 121 -0.67 31.96 -18.45
C LEU A 121 -1.97 31.79 -17.69
N ARG A 122 -2.58 32.92 -17.27
CA ARG A 122 -3.86 32.98 -16.58
C ARG A 122 -4.94 33.42 -17.56
N PHE A 123 -5.92 32.55 -17.81
CA PHE A 123 -6.99 32.83 -18.78
C PHE A 123 -8.21 33.50 -18.16
N HIS A 124 -8.60 33.08 -16.95
CA HIS A 124 -9.87 33.42 -16.34
C HIS A 124 -9.72 33.89 -14.89
N ASN A 125 -10.71 34.64 -14.42
CA ASN A 125 -10.95 34.84 -12.99
C ASN A 125 -12.06 33.89 -12.49
N SER A 126 -12.21 33.73 -11.18
CA SER A 126 -13.16 32.79 -10.58
C SER A 126 -14.63 33.14 -10.79
N LYS A 127 -14.94 34.42 -11.17
CA LYS A 127 -16.27 34.94 -11.39
C LYS A 127 -16.72 34.82 -12.84
N ASP A 128 -15.80 34.46 -13.75
CA ASP A 128 -16.10 34.28 -15.15
C ASP A 128 -16.94 33.00 -15.33
N PRO A 129 -18.16 33.11 -15.90
CA PRO A 129 -19.01 31.94 -16.14
C PRO A 129 -18.37 30.92 -17.11
N SER A 130 -17.50 31.37 -18.03
CA SER A 130 -16.80 30.54 -19.00
C SER A 130 -15.48 29.96 -18.45
N ALA A 131 -15.15 30.26 -17.19
CA ALA A 131 -13.94 29.78 -16.56
C ALA A 131 -13.90 28.25 -16.49
N TRP A 132 -12.77 27.68 -16.84
CA TRP A 132 -12.56 26.25 -16.76
C TRP A 132 -12.71 25.74 -15.33
N ARG A 133 -13.42 24.65 -15.21
CA ARG A 133 -13.61 23.90 -13.95
C ARG A 133 -13.48 22.42 -14.25
N ASP A 134 -12.96 21.68 -13.28
CA ASP A 134 -12.92 20.23 -13.37
C ASP A 134 -14.31 19.60 -13.14
N GLU A 135 -14.37 18.28 -13.21
CA GLU A 135 -15.59 17.48 -13.01
C GLU A 135 -16.25 17.68 -11.63
N LYS A 136 -15.52 18.24 -10.66
CA LYS A 136 -16.01 18.60 -9.30
C LYS A 136 -16.34 20.08 -9.15
N GLY A 137 -16.29 20.83 -10.26
CA GLY A 137 -16.52 22.24 -10.26
C GLY A 137 -15.36 23.10 -9.73
N LYS A 138 -14.18 22.51 -9.51
CA LYS A 138 -13.01 23.22 -8.99
C LYS A 138 -12.39 24.08 -10.08
N PHE A 139 -12.31 25.37 -9.82
CA PHE A 139 -11.71 26.37 -10.71
C PHE A 139 -10.18 26.24 -10.79
N ASN A 140 -9.63 26.41 -12.00
CA ASN A 140 -8.20 26.59 -12.22
C ASN A 140 -7.97 27.75 -13.21
N PRO A 141 -7.34 28.86 -12.78
CA PRO A 141 -7.15 30.06 -13.62
C PRO A 141 -6.22 29.84 -14.81
N HIS A 142 -5.35 28.82 -14.76
CA HIS A 142 -4.35 28.55 -15.77
C HIS A 142 -4.82 27.55 -16.84
N ARG A 143 -6.13 27.22 -16.83
CA ARG A 143 -6.74 26.29 -17.80
C ARG A 143 -7.91 26.97 -18.49
N THR A 144 -8.12 26.60 -19.74
CA THR A 144 -9.29 27.02 -20.54
C THR A 144 -9.75 25.86 -21.43
N ASN A 145 -11.04 25.81 -21.73
CA ASN A 145 -11.61 24.95 -22.76
C ASN A 145 -11.87 25.72 -24.07
N ILE A 146 -11.49 26.99 -24.15
CA ILE A 146 -11.66 27.84 -25.31
C ILE A 146 -10.40 27.78 -26.15
N THR A 147 -10.40 26.95 -27.18
CA THR A 147 -9.27 26.69 -28.07
C THR A 147 -8.71 27.97 -28.70
N GLU A 148 -9.59 28.84 -29.22
CA GLU A 148 -9.20 30.09 -29.84
C GLU A 148 -8.44 31.01 -28.87
N LEU A 149 -8.92 31.14 -27.61
CA LEU A 149 -8.25 31.93 -26.58
C LEU A 149 -6.84 31.38 -26.26
N ALA A 150 -6.72 30.05 -26.15
CA ALA A 150 -5.44 29.40 -25.87
C ALA A 150 -4.41 29.66 -26.99
N HIS A 151 -4.82 29.46 -28.25
CA HIS A 151 -3.93 29.64 -29.42
C HIS A 151 -3.54 31.12 -29.61
N LYS A 152 -4.48 32.05 -29.50
CA LYS A 152 -4.17 33.49 -29.60
C LYS A 152 -3.20 33.93 -28.50
N ALA A 153 -3.42 33.50 -27.27
CA ALA A 153 -2.55 33.83 -26.15
C ALA A 153 -1.16 33.22 -26.28
N PHE A 154 -1.08 31.98 -26.75
CA PHE A 154 0.20 31.33 -27.06
C PHE A 154 0.97 32.09 -28.14
N GLN A 155 0.33 32.41 -29.28
CA GLN A 155 0.96 33.13 -30.38
C GLN A 155 1.45 34.50 -29.94
N TYR A 156 0.63 35.24 -29.20
CA TYR A 156 1.01 36.54 -28.66
C TYR A 156 2.30 36.49 -27.82
N VAL A 157 2.39 35.51 -26.88
CA VAL A 157 3.58 35.34 -26.04
C VAL A 157 4.79 34.95 -26.88
N LYS A 158 4.59 34.10 -27.88
CA LYS A 158 5.64 33.66 -28.81
C LYS A 158 6.20 34.83 -29.64
N ASP A 159 5.33 35.68 -30.19
CA ASP A 159 5.69 36.82 -31.00
C ASP A 159 6.39 37.91 -30.19
N LYS A 160 5.96 38.11 -28.96
CA LYS A 160 6.61 39.07 -28.03
C LYS A 160 8.02 38.62 -27.60
N GLY A 161 8.24 37.31 -27.43
CA GLY A 161 9.54 36.76 -27.02
C GLY A 161 10.01 37.18 -25.63
N SER A 162 9.19 37.90 -24.87
CA SER A 162 9.51 38.43 -23.54
C SER A 162 8.27 38.66 -22.68
N LEU A 163 8.51 38.73 -21.37
CA LEU A 163 7.49 39.08 -20.36
C LEU A 163 7.91 40.36 -19.63
N LYS A 164 6.99 41.33 -19.50
CA LYS A 164 7.17 42.52 -18.66
C LYS A 164 6.62 42.22 -17.27
N ILE A 165 7.44 42.27 -16.25
CA ILE A 165 7.06 41.99 -14.88
C ILE A 165 6.32 43.20 -14.32
N SER A 166 5.07 43.00 -13.93
CA SER A 166 4.21 44.04 -13.36
C SER A 166 4.20 44.07 -11.84
N LYS A 167 4.50 42.90 -11.21
CA LYS A 167 4.50 42.79 -9.75
C LYS A 167 5.39 41.67 -9.27
N ILE A 168 6.10 41.91 -8.16
CA ILE A 168 6.90 40.90 -7.47
C ILE A 168 6.46 40.85 -6.00
N THR A 169 6.25 39.64 -5.49
CA THR A 169 5.94 39.43 -4.07
C THR A 169 6.91 38.40 -3.49
N TYR A 170 7.66 38.80 -2.49
CA TYR A 170 8.54 37.92 -1.72
C TYR A 170 7.84 37.42 -0.46
N ASN A 171 8.06 36.15 -0.14
CA ASN A 171 7.61 35.57 1.11
C ASN A 171 8.69 34.66 1.68
N SER A 172 9.19 35.00 2.87
CA SER A 172 10.15 34.19 3.61
C SER A 172 9.40 33.34 4.63
N TYR A 173 9.78 32.08 4.74
CA TYR A 173 9.16 31.12 5.64
C TYR A 173 10.14 30.06 6.14
N ASN A 174 9.85 29.54 7.32
CA ASN A 174 10.64 28.49 7.93
C ASN A 174 9.98 27.12 7.70
N ARG A 175 10.81 26.10 7.46
CA ARG A 175 10.38 24.70 7.44
C ARG A 175 10.94 24.00 8.67
N LYS A 176 10.03 23.56 9.52
CA LYS A 176 10.37 22.79 10.72
C LYS A 176 10.88 21.40 10.37
N PRO A 177 11.86 20.88 11.11
CA PRO A 177 12.22 19.46 11.02
C PRO A 177 11.04 18.59 11.39
N LYS A 178 10.95 17.46 10.71
CA LYS A 178 9.95 16.44 11.08
C LYS A 178 10.40 15.68 12.33
N PRO A 179 9.48 15.14 13.15
CA PRO A 179 9.81 14.32 14.30
C PRO A 179 10.69 13.11 13.95
N PRO A 180 11.38 12.51 14.91
CA PRO A 180 11.99 11.19 14.75
C PRO A 180 10.98 10.17 14.21
N PHE A 181 11.44 9.08 13.64
CA PHE A 181 10.56 8.12 13.01
C PHE A 181 9.69 7.36 14.01
N THR A 182 8.43 7.20 13.62
CA THR A 182 7.52 6.15 14.05
C THR A 182 7.50 5.05 12.97
N THR A 183 6.92 3.89 13.27
CA THR A 183 6.84 2.78 12.31
C THR A 183 6.22 3.23 10.98
N ASP A 184 5.07 3.89 11.03
CA ASP A 184 4.36 4.33 9.82
C ASP A 184 5.17 5.35 9.01
N THR A 185 5.82 6.32 9.66
CA THR A 185 6.62 7.34 8.97
C THR A 185 7.93 6.76 8.41
N LEU A 186 8.51 5.74 9.07
CA LEU A 186 9.65 4.99 8.52
C LEU A 186 9.25 4.21 7.27
N LEU A 187 8.11 3.51 7.30
CA LEU A 187 7.57 2.78 6.16
C LEU A 187 7.27 3.71 4.97
N GLN A 188 6.71 4.89 5.24
CA GLN A 188 6.43 5.90 4.23
C GLN A 188 7.72 6.45 3.61
N SER A 189 8.70 6.83 4.44
CA SER A 189 9.94 7.44 3.98
C SER A 189 10.81 6.46 3.19
N SER A 190 10.94 5.21 3.66
CA SER A 190 11.68 4.16 2.95
C SER A 190 10.99 3.75 1.64
N GLY A 191 9.65 3.69 1.66
CA GLY A 191 8.85 3.40 0.48
C GLY A 191 8.97 4.48 -0.59
N SER A 192 8.85 5.75 -0.20
CA SER A 192 9.01 6.89 -1.10
C SER A 192 10.43 7.01 -1.66
N LYS A 193 11.45 6.80 -0.81
CA LYS A 193 12.85 7.04 -1.18
C LYS A 193 13.51 5.88 -1.91
N TYR A 194 13.24 4.66 -1.48
CA TYR A 194 13.90 3.44 -1.97
C TYR A 194 12.96 2.50 -2.71
N SER A 195 11.67 2.86 -2.86
CA SER A 195 10.63 1.99 -3.41
C SER A 195 10.51 0.65 -2.66
N TRP A 196 10.84 0.64 -1.37
CA TRP A 196 10.77 -0.57 -0.56
C TRP A 196 9.34 -0.89 -0.14
N LYS A 197 9.04 -2.18 -0.18
CA LYS A 197 7.79 -2.69 0.40
C LYS A 197 7.84 -2.59 1.92
N PRO A 198 6.72 -2.34 2.61
CA PRO A 198 6.66 -2.26 4.07
C PRO A 198 7.26 -3.48 4.78
N SER A 199 7.02 -4.69 4.25
CA SER A 199 7.61 -5.93 4.79
C SER A 199 9.14 -5.95 4.75
N ARG A 200 9.74 -5.45 3.65
CA ARG A 200 11.20 -5.34 3.53
C ARG A 200 11.76 -4.33 4.52
N THR A 201 11.14 -3.16 4.64
CA THR A 201 11.57 -2.14 5.60
C THR A 201 11.55 -2.69 7.02
N MET A 202 10.46 -3.38 7.41
CA MET A 202 10.36 -3.99 8.75
C MET A 202 11.42 -5.07 8.98
N SER A 203 11.70 -5.92 7.99
CA SER A 203 12.74 -6.95 8.12
C SER A 203 14.14 -6.35 8.30
N VAL A 204 14.48 -5.29 7.55
CA VAL A 204 15.76 -4.59 7.69
C VAL A 204 15.85 -3.85 9.03
N ALA A 205 14.76 -3.20 9.47
CA ALA A 205 14.70 -2.52 10.77
C ALA A 205 14.84 -3.51 11.94
N GLN A 206 14.23 -4.69 11.84
CA GLN A 206 14.38 -5.77 12.82
C GLN A 206 15.85 -6.18 12.96
N GLY A 207 16.55 -6.41 11.84
CA GLY A 207 17.97 -6.75 11.88
C GLY A 207 18.85 -5.64 12.48
N LEU A 208 18.54 -4.36 12.21
CA LEU A 208 19.24 -3.22 12.84
C LEU A 208 18.98 -3.14 14.35
N TYR A 209 17.76 -3.44 14.80
CA TYR A 209 17.41 -3.49 16.22
C TYR A 209 18.12 -4.64 16.94
N GLU A 210 18.06 -5.85 16.37
CA GLU A 210 18.70 -7.05 16.94
C GLU A 210 20.23 -6.89 17.03
N ALA A 211 20.83 -6.17 16.07
CA ALA A 211 22.25 -5.80 16.11
C ALA A 211 22.56 -4.63 17.07
N GLY A 212 21.56 -4.06 17.74
CA GLY A 212 21.74 -2.98 18.70
C GLY A 212 22.01 -1.60 18.10
N HIS A 213 21.76 -1.40 16.79
CA HIS A 213 22.05 -0.14 16.11
C HIS A 213 20.93 0.90 16.21
N ILE A 214 19.67 0.45 16.36
CA ILE A 214 18.52 1.32 16.51
C ILE A 214 17.64 0.90 17.67
N THR A 215 16.77 1.81 18.14
CA THR A 215 15.71 1.50 19.08
C THR A 215 14.64 0.63 18.46
N TYR A 216 13.76 0.06 19.28
CA TYR A 216 12.68 -0.80 18.85
C TYR A 216 11.82 -0.13 17.76
N MET A 217 11.62 -0.85 16.66
CA MET A 217 11.04 -0.28 15.43
C MET A 217 9.51 -0.33 15.37
N ARG A 218 8.83 -1.02 16.29
CA ARG A 218 7.36 -1.03 16.35
C ARG A 218 6.88 -0.02 17.38
N THR A 219 6.83 1.23 17.00
CA THR A 219 6.43 2.34 17.85
C THR A 219 5.63 3.38 17.09
N ASP A 220 4.70 4.01 17.77
CA ASP A 220 4.00 5.21 17.31
C ASP A 220 4.44 6.47 18.10
N SER A 221 5.35 6.30 19.05
CA SER A 221 5.93 7.38 19.84
C SER A 221 6.99 8.15 19.04
N THR A 222 7.02 9.47 19.25
CA THR A 222 8.07 10.37 18.74
C THR A 222 9.01 10.86 19.85
N ARG A 223 8.87 10.34 21.07
CA ARG A 223 9.71 10.69 22.23
C ARG A 223 11.12 10.12 22.08
N THR A 224 12.07 10.78 22.69
CA THR A 224 13.48 10.34 22.72
C THR A 224 14.07 10.59 24.09
N SER A 225 15.04 9.79 24.51
CA SER A 225 15.74 9.97 25.78
C SER A 225 16.51 11.28 25.84
N ALA A 226 16.67 11.84 27.04
CA ALA A 226 17.45 13.06 27.25
C ALA A 226 18.92 12.87 26.86
N SER A 227 19.49 11.71 27.17
CA SER A 227 20.88 11.35 26.82
C SER A 227 21.11 11.32 25.32
N SER A 228 20.21 10.69 24.56
CA SER A 228 20.33 10.63 23.10
C SER A 228 20.20 12.01 22.45
N ARG A 229 19.31 12.88 22.98
CA ARG A 229 19.20 14.27 22.51
C ARG A 229 20.46 15.07 22.79
N GLN A 230 21.08 14.91 23.98
CA GLN A 230 22.31 15.59 24.32
C GLN A 230 23.46 15.13 23.42
N ALA A 231 23.62 13.83 23.21
CA ALA A 231 24.62 13.28 22.31
C ALA A 231 24.46 13.81 20.87
N ALA A 232 23.21 13.93 20.40
CA ALA A 232 22.95 14.52 19.09
C ALA A 232 23.34 16.01 19.02
N LYS A 233 23.06 16.81 20.05
CA LYS A 233 23.45 18.22 20.14
C LYS A 233 24.97 18.39 20.12
N ASP A 234 25.67 17.57 20.89
CA ASP A 234 27.14 17.58 20.93
C ASP A 234 27.72 17.24 19.55
N TYR A 235 27.15 16.25 18.87
CA TYR A 235 27.55 15.89 17.51
C TYR A 235 27.27 17.01 16.51
N ILE A 236 26.07 17.62 16.56
CA ILE A 236 25.68 18.73 15.65
C ILE A 236 26.65 19.89 15.83
N THR A 237 26.96 20.26 17.06
CA THR A 237 27.91 21.34 17.39
C THR A 237 29.29 21.06 16.82
N LYS A 238 29.79 19.83 16.97
CA LYS A 238 31.11 19.43 16.48
C LYS A 238 31.21 19.33 14.95
N LYS A 239 30.18 18.75 14.32
CA LYS A 239 30.23 18.45 12.88
C LYS A 239 29.86 19.65 12.02
N TRP A 240 28.89 20.44 12.43
CA TRP A 240 28.39 21.56 11.64
C TRP A 240 28.62 22.90 12.35
N SER A 241 27.83 23.22 13.37
CA SER A 241 27.95 24.45 14.17
C SER A 241 26.99 24.42 15.35
N ALA A 242 27.36 25.08 16.45
CA ALA A 242 26.45 25.30 17.58
C ALA A 242 25.17 26.06 17.19
N ASN A 243 25.24 26.96 16.20
CA ASN A 243 24.08 27.71 15.70
C ASN A 243 23.03 26.82 15.02
N LEU A 244 23.37 25.60 14.61
CA LEU A 244 22.43 24.65 14.03
C LEU A 244 21.74 23.77 15.06
N VAL A 245 22.09 23.88 16.34
CA VAL A 245 21.42 23.16 17.43
C VAL A 245 20.05 23.80 17.67
N GLY A 246 19.00 23.02 17.48
CA GLY A 246 17.63 23.44 17.75
C GLY A 246 17.32 23.54 19.24
N LYS A 247 16.22 24.20 19.57
CA LYS A 247 15.73 24.34 20.96
C LYS A 247 15.41 22.98 21.65
N GLY A 248 15.52 21.88 20.88
CA GLY A 248 15.19 20.53 21.34
C GLY A 248 13.68 20.40 21.52
N VAL A 249 12.98 20.11 20.45
CA VAL A 249 11.54 19.86 20.54
C VAL A 249 11.31 18.59 21.33
N VAL A 250 10.80 18.72 22.54
CA VAL A 250 10.20 17.61 23.27
C VAL A 250 8.83 17.40 22.63
N TYR A 251 8.74 16.39 21.78
CA TYR A 251 7.46 16.06 21.16
C TYR A 251 6.49 15.60 22.24
N ALA A 252 5.35 16.28 22.34
CA ALA A 252 4.36 16.01 23.35
C ALA A 252 3.83 14.57 23.24
N LYS A 253 3.55 13.98 24.40
CA LYS A 253 2.84 12.70 24.51
C LYS A 253 1.48 12.83 23.83
N LYS A 254 1.19 11.99 22.86
CA LYS A 254 -0.18 11.81 22.37
C LYS A 254 -0.92 10.90 23.34
N ALA A 255 -2.23 11.08 23.46
CA ALA A 255 -3.07 10.25 24.34
C ALA A 255 -2.98 8.73 24.00
N SER A 256 -2.54 8.39 22.77
CA SER A 256 -2.32 7.02 22.29
C SER A 256 -0.89 6.50 22.47
N ASP A 257 0.05 7.31 23.00
CA ASP A 257 1.44 6.89 23.15
C ASP A 257 1.55 5.94 24.35
N GLN A 258 1.96 4.70 24.12
CA GLN A 258 2.36 3.78 25.18
C GLN A 258 3.56 4.37 25.91
N ASP A 259 3.47 4.52 27.23
CA ASP A 259 4.45 5.25 28.06
C ASP A 259 5.89 4.70 27.99
N ALA A 260 6.04 3.43 27.60
CA ALA A 260 7.33 2.75 27.53
C ALA A 260 8.10 2.95 26.21
N HIS A 261 7.45 3.41 25.13
CA HIS A 261 8.07 3.42 23.80
C HIS A 261 8.78 4.73 23.49
N GLU A 262 9.96 4.63 22.88
CA GLU A 262 10.69 5.71 22.23
C GLU A 262 10.47 5.70 20.70
N ALA A 263 10.81 6.81 20.04
CA ALA A 263 10.90 6.89 18.59
C ALA A 263 12.00 5.97 18.04
N ILE A 264 11.91 5.65 16.77
CA ILE A 264 12.96 4.93 16.05
C ILE A 264 14.14 5.89 15.85
N ARG A 265 15.26 5.63 16.52
CA ARG A 265 16.48 6.43 16.48
C ARG A 265 17.73 5.54 16.52
N PRO A 266 18.91 6.06 16.17
CA PRO A 266 20.16 5.36 16.43
C PRO A 266 20.36 5.21 17.96
N THR A 267 20.89 4.08 18.38
CA THR A 267 21.31 3.85 19.78
C THR A 267 22.52 4.71 20.13
N ASN A 268 23.45 4.87 19.17
CA ASN A 268 24.58 5.76 19.26
C ASN A 268 24.50 6.90 18.23
N PRO A 269 23.98 8.08 18.60
CA PRO A 269 23.90 9.22 17.68
C PRO A 269 25.26 9.74 17.16
N LEU A 270 26.35 9.44 17.86
CA LEU A 270 27.71 9.84 17.46
C LEU A 270 28.25 9.03 16.28
N SER A 271 27.66 7.86 15.98
CA SER A 271 28.04 7.02 14.85
C SER A 271 27.11 7.30 13.66
N GLU A 272 27.63 7.98 12.64
CA GLU A 272 26.89 8.26 11.39
C GLU A 272 26.64 6.98 10.58
N MET A 273 27.58 6.03 10.66
CA MET A 273 27.50 4.74 9.99
C MET A 273 28.26 3.68 10.80
N PRO A 274 27.56 2.77 11.46
CA PRO A 274 28.18 1.62 12.12
C PRO A 274 28.88 0.70 11.10
N GLU A 275 29.90 0.00 11.56
CA GLU A 275 30.58 -1.03 10.78
C GLU A 275 29.72 -2.31 10.67
N GLY A 276 29.99 -3.15 9.66
CA GLY A 276 29.35 -4.46 9.50
C GLY A 276 27.95 -4.44 8.93
N LEU A 277 27.40 -3.30 8.54
CA LEU A 277 26.08 -3.18 7.93
C LEU A 277 26.08 -3.59 6.46
N ASP A 278 25.09 -4.39 6.05
CA ASP A 278 24.85 -4.62 4.63
C ASP A 278 24.32 -3.35 3.93
N SER A 279 24.23 -3.38 2.60
CA SER A 279 23.77 -2.24 1.79
C SER A 279 22.36 -1.77 2.13
N SER A 280 21.43 -2.68 2.50
CA SER A 280 20.07 -2.31 2.89
C SER A 280 20.04 -1.73 4.30
N GLN A 281 20.75 -2.35 5.22
CA GLN A 281 20.92 -1.86 6.59
C GLN A 281 21.55 -0.46 6.61
N SER A 282 22.63 -0.26 5.85
CA SER A 282 23.31 1.04 5.72
C SER A 282 22.37 2.14 5.21
N LYS A 283 21.56 1.85 4.18
CA LYS A 283 20.58 2.81 3.64
C LYS A 283 19.52 3.19 4.68
N LEU A 284 18.96 2.18 5.38
CA LEU A 284 17.90 2.42 6.36
C LEU A 284 18.46 3.12 7.61
N TYR A 285 19.62 2.68 8.10
CA TYR A 285 20.28 3.30 9.24
C TYR A 285 20.58 4.78 8.97
N LYS A 286 21.19 5.09 7.82
CA LYS A 286 21.50 6.47 7.44
C LYS A 286 20.24 7.34 7.38
N LEU A 287 19.13 6.81 6.90
CA LEU A 287 17.85 7.52 6.88
C LEU A 287 17.32 7.79 8.29
N ILE A 288 17.41 6.79 9.19
CA ILE A 288 16.98 6.90 10.59
C ILE A 288 17.87 7.92 11.33
N TRP A 289 19.18 7.79 11.18
CA TRP A 289 20.16 8.69 11.80
C TRP A 289 19.94 10.14 11.36
N ALA A 290 19.85 10.39 10.05
CA ALA A 290 19.64 11.75 9.52
C ALA A 290 18.32 12.36 10.02
N ARG A 291 17.25 11.56 10.11
CA ARG A 291 15.95 12.01 10.61
C ARG A 291 16.01 12.38 12.09
N PHE A 292 16.70 11.58 12.89
CA PHE A 292 16.89 11.85 14.30
C PHE A 292 17.75 13.11 14.52
N MET A 293 18.88 13.23 13.81
CA MET A 293 19.74 14.43 13.89
C MET A 293 18.99 15.69 13.47
N ALA A 294 18.30 15.65 12.33
CA ALA A 294 17.47 16.74 11.85
C ALA A 294 16.43 17.21 12.87
N SER A 295 15.84 16.29 13.62
CA SER A 295 14.83 16.63 14.65
C SER A 295 15.40 17.43 15.82
N GLN A 296 16.72 17.47 15.99
CA GLN A 296 17.44 18.23 17.01
C GLN A 296 18.07 19.53 16.47
N MET A 297 17.85 19.86 15.20
CA MET A 297 18.40 21.03 14.53
C MET A 297 17.37 22.16 14.38
N VAL A 298 17.85 23.36 14.05
CA VAL A 298 17.00 24.52 13.76
C VAL A 298 16.24 24.35 12.45
N ASP A 299 15.21 25.14 12.27
CA ASP A 299 14.42 25.20 11.03
C ASP A 299 15.33 25.51 9.82
N SER A 300 14.95 25.06 8.64
CA SER A 300 15.51 25.57 7.38
C SER A 300 14.73 26.81 6.94
N GLU A 301 15.44 27.77 6.38
CA GLU A 301 14.84 29.02 5.91
C GLU A 301 14.74 29.02 4.38
N TRP A 302 13.61 29.48 3.92
CA TRP A 302 13.27 29.52 2.51
C TRP A 302 12.66 30.86 2.12
N THR A 303 12.98 31.33 0.92
CA THR A 303 12.29 32.45 0.29
C THR A 303 11.59 31.97 -0.97
N SER A 304 10.38 32.41 -1.19
CA SER A 304 9.65 32.26 -2.44
C SER A 304 9.43 33.64 -3.06
N MET A 305 9.52 33.72 -4.38
CA MET A 305 9.22 34.89 -5.18
C MET A 305 8.09 34.56 -6.13
N LYS A 306 7.02 35.31 -6.07
CA LYS A 306 5.91 35.26 -7.02
C LYS A 306 5.99 36.46 -7.93
N LEU A 307 5.83 36.21 -9.23
CA LEU A 307 5.90 37.21 -10.27
C LEU A 307 4.57 37.24 -11.02
N GLU A 308 4.12 38.43 -11.36
CA GLU A 308 2.99 38.66 -12.26
C GLU A 308 3.48 39.44 -13.46
N SER A 309 3.12 39.02 -14.66
CA SER A 309 3.38 39.74 -15.91
C SER A 309 2.05 40.03 -16.58
N ASN A 310 1.71 41.30 -16.76
CA ASN A 310 0.49 41.70 -17.46
C ASN A 310 0.71 41.67 -18.97
N LEU A 311 -0.24 41.09 -19.69
CA LEU A 311 -0.26 41.03 -21.15
C LEU A 311 -1.25 42.08 -21.70
N GLU A 312 -1.00 43.35 -21.38
CA GLU A 312 -1.94 44.49 -21.62
C GLU A 312 -2.26 44.72 -23.09
N SER A 313 -1.39 44.34 -24.01
CA SER A 313 -1.59 44.48 -25.44
C SER A 313 -2.18 43.24 -26.11
N PHE A 314 -2.52 42.23 -25.31
CA PHE A 314 -3.24 41.10 -25.81
C PHE A 314 -4.69 41.50 -26.14
N ASP A 315 -5.25 40.96 -27.20
CA ASP A 315 -6.57 41.30 -27.74
C ASP A 315 -7.55 41.93 -26.72
N LYS A 316 -7.78 43.24 -26.86
CA LYS A 316 -8.54 44.04 -25.92
C LYS A 316 -9.98 43.55 -25.73
N GLU A 317 -10.53 42.92 -26.77
CA GLU A 317 -11.89 42.37 -26.75
C GLU A 317 -11.97 41.09 -25.91
N LEU A 318 -10.96 40.19 -26.06
CA LEU A 318 -10.81 38.99 -25.23
C LEU A 318 -10.48 39.33 -23.77
N PHE A 319 -9.66 40.36 -23.54
CA PHE A 319 -9.37 40.86 -22.20
C PHE A 319 -10.64 41.36 -21.47
N LEU A 320 -11.47 42.17 -22.15
CA LEU A 320 -12.74 42.66 -21.59
C LEU A 320 -13.74 41.53 -21.35
N ARG A 321 -13.72 40.49 -22.22
CA ARG A 321 -14.62 39.35 -22.12
C ARG A 321 -14.27 38.37 -20.99
N PHE A 322 -12.98 38.10 -20.80
CA PHE A 322 -12.51 37.05 -19.87
C PHE A 322 -11.81 37.60 -18.60
N GLY A 323 -11.61 38.89 -18.49
CA GLY A 323 -11.29 39.58 -17.26
C GLY A 323 -9.83 39.58 -16.80
N THR A 324 -8.95 38.74 -17.33
CA THR A 324 -7.51 38.77 -17.02
C THR A 324 -6.68 38.02 -18.04
N THR A 325 -5.65 38.68 -18.59
CA THR A 325 -4.54 38.05 -19.29
C THR A 325 -3.24 38.45 -18.59
N ARG A 326 -2.73 37.55 -17.80
CA ARG A 326 -1.43 37.70 -17.15
C ARG A 326 -0.72 36.34 -17.09
N ALA A 327 0.57 36.37 -16.97
CA ALA A 327 1.36 35.19 -16.64
C ALA A 327 1.75 35.24 -15.15
N ASP A 328 1.50 34.16 -14.43
CA ASP A 328 1.90 33.98 -13.04
C ASP A 328 3.13 33.09 -13.00
N GLY A 329 4.24 33.59 -12.46
CA GLY A 329 5.48 32.84 -12.23
C GLY A 329 5.74 32.63 -10.74
N ASP A 330 6.36 31.53 -10.40
CA ASP A 330 6.85 31.31 -9.05
C ASP A 330 8.20 30.59 -9.02
N THR A 331 9.04 31.01 -8.11
CA THR A 331 10.29 30.33 -7.78
C THR A 331 10.53 30.37 -6.28
N LYS A 332 11.36 29.44 -5.80
CA LYS A 332 11.71 29.36 -4.38
C LYS A 332 13.12 28.83 -4.22
N TRP A 333 13.81 29.33 -3.22
CA TRP A 333 15.17 28.89 -2.90
C TRP A 333 15.35 28.82 -1.39
N ARG A 334 16.36 28.07 -0.99
CA ARG A 334 16.74 27.90 0.39
C ARG A 334 17.78 28.95 0.77
N THR A 335 17.50 29.75 1.80
CA THR A 335 18.41 30.77 2.33
C THR A 335 19.28 30.23 3.46
N ALA A 336 18.75 29.33 4.30
CA ALA A 336 19.54 28.63 5.31
C ALA A 336 19.17 27.13 5.35
N ALA A 337 20.19 26.27 5.40
CA ALA A 337 19.99 24.83 5.32
C ALA A 337 19.32 24.23 6.59
N GLY A 338 19.63 24.77 7.76
CA GLY A 338 19.08 24.25 9.01
C GLY A 338 19.20 22.73 9.12
N TRP A 339 18.10 22.07 9.49
CA TRP A 339 17.99 20.62 9.63
C TRP A 339 18.26 19.84 8.34
N GLU A 340 18.09 20.46 7.16
CA GLU A 340 18.31 19.78 5.87
C GLU A 340 19.79 19.41 5.68
N SER A 341 20.71 20.01 6.44
CA SER A 341 22.12 19.64 6.47
C SER A 341 22.36 18.17 6.86
N ALA A 342 21.51 17.61 7.73
CA ALA A 342 21.59 16.22 8.14
C ALA A 342 21.27 15.22 7.01
N PHE A 343 20.55 15.67 5.97
CA PHE A 343 20.18 14.86 4.80
C PHE A 343 21.15 15.01 3.63
N SER A 344 22.29 15.66 3.83
CA SER A 344 23.32 15.78 2.79
C SER A 344 23.76 14.39 2.29
N GLY A 345 23.73 14.19 0.96
CA GLY A 345 24.02 12.90 0.33
C GLY A 345 22.91 11.83 0.45
N ILE A 346 21.79 12.13 1.10
CA ILE A 346 20.61 11.28 1.16
C ILE A 346 19.52 11.80 0.23
N GLU A 347 19.24 13.08 0.24
CA GLU A 347 18.25 13.71 -0.64
C GLU A 347 18.94 14.42 -1.80
N LYS A 348 18.34 14.38 -2.99
CA LYS A 348 18.77 15.23 -4.10
C LYS A 348 18.56 16.67 -3.64
N LYS A 349 19.62 17.49 -3.71
CA LYS A 349 19.49 18.92 -3.43
C LYS A 349 18.45 19.49 -4.39
N PRO A 350 17.38 20.15 -3.93
CA PRO A 350 16.55 20.92 -4.82
C PRO A 350 17.41 22.00 -5.48
N ALA A 351 17.11 22.35 -6.72
CA ALA A 351 17.68 23.55 -7.34
C ALA A 351 17.26 24.74 -6.47
N THR A 352 18.19 25.32 -5.73
CA THR A 352 17.91 26.32 -4.70
C THR A 352 18.73 27.57 -4.89
N SER A 353 19.07 27.88 -6.15
CA SER A 353 19.69 29.14 -6.47
C SER A 353 18.65 30.26 -6.43
N PRO A 354 18.97 31.41 -5.85
CA PRO A 354 18.14 32.58 -6.00
C PRO A 354 18.00 32.95 -7.48
N PRO A 355 16.87 33.54 -7.89
CA PRO A 355 16.74 34.08 -9.24
C PRO A 355 17.73 35.22 -9.47
N ASP A 356 17.87 35.62 -10.74
CA ASP A 356 18.70 36.76 -11.13
C ASP A 356 18.26 38.03 -10.36
N PRO A 357 19.16 38.70 -9.63
CA PRO A 357 18.82 39.90 -8.85
C PRO A 357 18.41 41.11 -9.71
N GLU A 358 18.70 41.09 -11.01
CA GLU A 358 18.25 42.13 -11.95
C GLU A 358 16.76 42.05 -12.28
N ILE A 359 16.06 40.97 -11.92
CA ILE A 359 14.62 40.86 -12.11
C ILE A 359 13.91 41.70 -11.05
N LYS A 360 13.33 42.83 -11.49
CA LYS A 360 12.58 43.80 -10.69
C LYS A 360 11.22 44.05 -11.32
N GLU A 361 10.36 44.74 -10.60
CA GLU A 361 9.13 45.29 -11.21
C GLU A 361 9.51 46.20 -12.38
N GLU A 362 8.71 46.19 -13.43
CA GLU A 362 8.94 46.83 -14.74
C GLU A 362 10.05 46.22 -15.58
N SER A 363 10.81 45.21 -15.09
CA SER A 363 11.80 44.51 -15.91
C SER A 363 11.15 43.76 -17.06
N VAL A 364 11.81 43.74 -18.21
CA VAL A 364 11.47 42.90 -19.36
C VAL A 364 12.41 41.70 -19.38
N ILE A 365 11.89 40.51 -19.16
CA ILE A 365 12.65 39.28 -19.16
C ILE A 365 12.40 38.51 -20.46
N ALA A 366 13.46 38.08 -21.13
CA ALA A 366 13.36 37.31 -22.36
C ALA A 366 12.92 35.87 -22.07
N LEU A 367 12.20 35.27 -23.01
CA LEU A 367 11.91 33.84 -22.97
C LEU A 367 13.21 33.05 -23.16
N ASP A 368 13.33 31.96 -22.42
CA ASP A 368 14.47 31.05 -22.57
C ASP A 368 14.46 30.41 -23.96
N LYS A 369 15.60 30.38 -24.62
CA LYS A 369 15.77 29.79 -25.95
C LYS A 369 15.71 28.27 -25.86
N LYS A 370 14.50 27.71 -25.88
CA LYS A 370 14.21 26.26 -25.98
C LYS A 370 13.22 26.03 -27.10
N GLU A 371 13.33 24.89 -27.76
CA GLU A 371 12.53 24.53 -28.95
C GLU A 371 11.02 24.62 -28.66
N ASP A 372 10.60 24.18 -27.48
CA ASP A 372 9.19 24.15 -27.04
C ASP A 372 8.84 25.26 -26.06
N ASN A 373 9.40 26.47 -26.22
CA ASN A 373 9.10 27.59 -25.32
C ASN A 373 8.65 28.84 -26.10
N PRO A 374 7.45 29.37 -25.85
CA PRO A 374 6.42 28.87 -24.91
C PRO A 374 5.82 27.54 -25.36
N ASN A 375 5.24 26.78 -24.42
CA ASN A 375 4.62 25.47 -24.70
C ASN A 375 3.09 25.57 -24.57
N LEU A 376 2.39 25.25 -25.67
CA LEU A 376 0.94 25.10 -25.68
C LEU A 376 0.59 23.65 -25.36
N ILE A 377 -0.05 23.45 -24.22
CA ILE A 377 -0.40 22.14 -23.69
C ILE A 377 -1.89 21.88 -23.97
N GLU A 378 -2.17 20.80 -24.68
CA GLU A 378 -3.49 20.17 -24.77
C GLU A 378 -3.46 18.90 -23.92
N ASP A 379 -4.25 18.83 -22.88
CA ASP A 379 -4.30 17.67 -21.97
C ASP A 379 -5.71 17.59 -21.35
N GLU A 380 -5.93 16.59 -20.53
CA GLU A 380 -7.17 16.38 -19.79
C GLU A 380 -6.89 16.06 -18.32
N THR A 381 -7.89 16.23 -17.46
CA THR A 381 -7.76 15.82 -16.07
C THR A 381 -7.56 14.32 -15.98
N LYS A 382 -6.76 13.87 -15.01
CA LYS A 382 -6.42 12.46 -14.81
C LYS A 382 -7.10 11.94 -13.55
N PRO A 383 -7.52 10.66 -13.56
CA PRO A 383 -8.10 10.05 -12.37
C PRO A 383 -7.12 10.06 -11.20
N PRO A 384 -7.63 9.96 -9.97
CA PRO A 384 -6.76 9.90 -8.80
C PRO A 384 -5.83 8.70 -8.88
N ALA A 385 -4.58 8.89 -8.50
CA ALA A 385 -3.59 7.82 -8.56
C ALA A 385 -3.91 6.70 -7.56
N ARG A 386 -3.66 5.44 -7.96
CA ARG A 386 -3.74 4.29 -7.05
C ARG A 386 -2.75 4.45 -5.90
N TYR A 387 -3.12 3.94 -4.74
CA TYR A 387 -2.24 3.95 -3.57
C TYR A 387 -0.98 3.13 -3.81
N THR A 388 0.15 3.65 -3.35
CA THR A 388 1.33 2.81 -3.13
C THR A 388 1.16 2.02 -1.84
N GLN A 389 1.97 0.97 -1.62
CA GLN A 389 1.91 0.22 -0.36
C GLN A 389 2.17 1.13 0.85
N HIS A 390 3.16 2.03 0.75
CA HIS A 390 3.45 3.00 1.81
C HIS A 390 2.39 4.12 1.92
N GLY A 391 1.75 4.50 0.81
CA GLY A 391 0.61 5.41 0.83
C GLY A 391 -0.62 4.82 1.51
N LEU A 392 -0.85 3.50 1.36
CA LEU A 392 -1.90 2.81 2.10
C LEU A 392 -1.59 2.77 3.61
N VAL A 393 -0.32 2.61 4.02
CA VAL A 393 0.06 2.71 5.45
C VAL A 393 -0.29 4.08 6.00
N ALA A 394 0.01 5.16 5.26
CA ALA A 394 -0.33 6.53 5.68
C ALA A 394 -1.84 6.70 5.90
N LEU A 395 -2.65 6.19 4.96
CA LEU A 395 -4.11 6.25 5.05
C LEU A 395 -4.64 5.39 6.21
N MET A 396 -4.14 4.17 6.38
CA MET A 396 -4.51 3.33 7.53
C MET A 396 -4.24 4.05 8.86
N LYS A 397 -3.09 4.72 8.99
CA LYS A 397 -2.75 5.50 10.19
C LYS A 397 -3.68 6.68 10.40
N SER A 398 -3.99 7.46 9.35
CA SER A 398 -4.89 8.62 9.47
C SER A 398 -6.31 8.23 9.85
N GLU A 399 -6.78 7.06 9.40
CA GLU A 399 -8.10 6.51 9.69
C GLU A 399 -8.13 5.67 10.98
N GLY A 400 -7.03 5.62 11.73
CA GLY A 400 -6.94 4.91 13.01
C GLY A 400 -7.00 3.39 12.94
N ILE A 401 -6.86 2.78 11.76
CA ILE A 401 -6.89 1.33 11.58
C ILE A 401 -5.48 0.72 11.54
N GLY A 402 -5.31 -0.36 12.27
CA GLY A 402 -4.01 -1.02 12.44
C GLY A 402 -3.13 -0.33 13.49
N ARG A 403 -2.01 -0.95 13.75
CA ARG A 403 -0.99 -0.52 14.71
C ARG A 403 0.40 -0.82 14.13
N PRO A 404 1.48 -0.33 14.71
CA PRO A 404 2.86 -0.59 14.25
C PRO A 404 3.15 -2.06 13.91
N SER A 405 2.63 -3.00 14.68
CA SER A 405 2.79 -4.43 14.46
C SER A 405 2.00 -4.97 13.24
N THR A 406 0.96 -4.28 12.78
CA THR A 406 0.01 -4.82 11.78
C THR A 406 0.08 -4.18 10.41
N TYR A 407 0.62 -2.96 10.23
CA TYR A 407 0.62 -2.28 8.94
C TYR A 407 1.22 -3.12 7.80
N ALA A 408 2.46 -3.55 7.96
CA ALA A 408 3.14 -4.34 6.93
C ALA A 408 2.49 -5.72 6.71
N ALA A 409 2.04 -6.37 7.79
CA ALA A 409 1.37 -7.67 7.74
C ALA A 409 0.03 -7.60 7.03
N THR A 410 -0.74 -6.52 7.23
CA THR A 410 -2.03 -6.33 6.57
C THR A 410 -1.86 -6.20 5.06
N ILE A 411 -0.94 -5.34 4.61
CA ILE A 411 -0.68 -5.17 3.17
C ILE A 411 -0.18 -6.48 2.54
N LYS A 412 0.73 -7.17 3.23
CA LYS A 412 1.20 -8.49 2.76
C LYS A 412 0.04 -9.48 2.61
N LYS A 413 -0.88 -9.55 3.58
CA LYS A 413 -2.06 -10.42 3.50
C LYS A 413 -2.98 -10.07 2.33
N LEU A 414 -3.20 -8.79 2.02
CA LEU A 414 -4.01 -8.39 0.86
C LEU A 414 -3.41 -8.90 -0.46
N LEU A 415 -2.09 -8.88 -0.59
CA LEU A 415 -1.37 -9.39 -1.75
C LEU A 415 -1.34 -10.93 -1.78
N ASP A 416 -1.00 -11.58 -0.65
CA ASP A 416 -0.92 -13.05 -0.54
C ASP A 416 -2.29 -13.71 -0.79
N ARG A 417 -3.39 -13.05 -0.36
CA ARG A 417 -4.77 -13.51 -0.58
C ARG A 417 -5.33 -13.11 -1.95
N LYS A 418 -4.53 -12.46 -2.78
CA LYS A 418 -4.92 -11.99 -4.11
C LYS A 418 -6.16 -11.08 -4.10
N TYR A 419 -6.35 -10.30 -3.05
CA TYR A 419 -7.37 -9.24 -3.01
C TYR A 419 -6.88 -7.96 -3.67
N CYS A 420 -5.58 -7.74 -3.62
CA CYS A 420 -4.88 -6.71 -4.38
C CYS A 420 -3.74 -7.31 -5.17
N SER A 421 -3.37 -6.66 -6.26
CA SER A 421 -2.14 -6.89 -7.01
C SER A 421 -1.24 -5.65 -6.90
N ASP A 422 0.07 -5.87 -6.95
CA ASP A 422 1.06 -4.79 -7.00
C ASP A 422 1.49 -4.60 -8.47
N ASN A 423 1.04 -3.51 -9.07
CA ASN A 423 1.41 -3.15 -10.44
C ASN A 423 2.36 -1.94 -10.39
N ARG A 424 3.67 -2.19 -10.58
CA ARG A 424 4.72 -1.17 -10.57
C ARG A 424 4.69 -0.28 -9.32
N GLY A 425 4.54 -0.90 -8.14
CA GLY A 425 4.47 -0.21 -6.86
C GLY A 425 3.11 0.42 -6.53
N ARG A 426 2.08 0.20 -7.36
CA ARG A 426 0.71 0.67 -7.15
C ARG A 426 -0.23 -0.49 -6.85
N LEU A 427 -1.02 -0.36 -5.80
CA LEU A 427 -2.02 -1.37 -5.42
C LEU A 427 -3.27 -1.23 -6.30
N LYS A 428 -3.65 -2.33 -6.95
CA LYS A 428 -4.89 -2.44 -7.71
C LYS A 428 -5.76 -3.52 -7.07
N ALA A 429 -7.03 -3.24 -6.82
CA ALA A 429 -7.98 -4.26 -6.38
C ALA A 429 -8.20 -5.29 -7.49
N THR A 430 -8.29 -6.57 -7.10
CA THR A 430 -8.65 -7.66 -8.00
C THR A 430 -10.16 -7.89 -7.97
N SER A 431 -10.69 -8.71 -8.89
CA SER A 431 -12.10 -9.14 -8.84
C SER A 431 -12.47 -9.74 -7.47
N ASN A 432 -11.60 -10.57 -6.89
CA ASN A 432 -11.83 -11.13 -5.55
C ASN A 432 -11.88 -10.05 -4.47
N GLY A 433 -11.02 -9.03 -4.58
CA GLY A 433 -11.04 -7.91 -3.65
C GLY A 433 -12.31 -7.08 -3.75
N ILE A 434 -12.75 -6.79 -4.96
CA ILE A 434 -14.00 -6.08 -5.25
C ILE A 434 -15.19 -6.89 -4.72
N THR A 435 -15.30 -8.17 -5.06
CA THR A 435 -16.36 -9.05 -4.54
C THR A 435 -16.37 -9.08 -3.00
N LEU A 436 -15.19 -9.17 -2.35
CA LEU A 436 -15.14 -9.19 -0.88
C LEU A 436 -15.71 -7.89 -0.28
N TRP A 437 -15.35 -6.75 -0.85
CA TRP A 437 -15.76 -5.45 -0.31
C TRP A 437 -17.20 -5.09 -0.70
N ASP A 438 -17.58 -5.23 -1.96
CA ASP A 438 -18.88 -4.76 -2.47
C ASP A 438 -20.02 -5.75 -2.25
N GLU A 439 -19.74 -7.06 -2.31
CA GLU A 439 -20.79 -8.08 -2.22
C GLU A 439 -20.84 -8.77 -0.85
N VAL A 440 -19.69 -9.02 -0.20
CA VAL A 440 -19.65 -9.87 1.01
C VAL A 440 -19.61 -9.02 2.29
N SER A 441 -18.80 -7.96 2.34
CA SER A 441 -18.72 -7.14 3.55
C SER A 441 -20.04 -6.48 3.96
N PRO A 442 -20.96 -6.09 3.02
CA PRO A 442 -22.25 -5.51 3.38
C PRO A 442 -23.18 -6.42 4.18
N PHE A 443 -22.99 -7.74 4.14
CA PHE A 443 -23.76 -8.65 5.00
C PHE A 443 -23.55 -8.40 6.49
N TYR A 444 -22.39 -7.82 6.84
CA TYR A 444 -22.02 -7.45 8.21
C TYR A 444 -22.31 -5.97 8.53
N LYS A 445 -23.22 -5.37 7.77
CA LYS A 445 -23.69 -4.00 8.00
C LYS A 445 -25.17 -3.98 8.29
N GLN A 446 -25.56 -3.26 9.34
CA GLN A 446 -26.95 -2.97 9.72
C GLN A 446 -27.01 -1.53 10.19
N GLU A 447 -28.05 -0.76 9.81
CA GLU A 447 -28.24 0.62 10.21
C GLU A 447 -26.96 1.36 10.66
N ASN A 448 -26.74 1.41 11.99
CA ASN A 448 -25.58 2.09 12.60
C ASN A 448 -24.42 1.14 12.95
N LYS A 449 -24.50 -0.15 12.58
CA LYS A 449 -23.48 -1.16 12.90
C LYS A 449 -22.79 -1.64 11.62
N ASN A 450 -21.46 -1.63 11.62
CA ASN A 450 -20.68 -2.15 10.51
C ASN A 450 -19.35 -2.74 11.01
N LEU A 451 -19.23 -4.06 10.98
CA LEU A 451 -18.07 -4.81 11.46
C LEU A 451 -16.76 -4.43 10.75
N PHE A 452 -16.85 -3.98 9.50
CA PHE A 452 -15.71 -3.66 8.64
C PHE A 452 -15.61 -2.15 8.33
N SER A 453 -16.23 -1.31 9.16
CA SER A 453 -15.99 0.15 9.07
C SER A 453 -14.64 0.54 9.68
N THR A 454 -14.14 1.69 9.25
CA THR A 454 -12.97 2.35 9.86
C THR A 454 -13.25 2.72 11.30
N ASP A 455 -14.41 3.31 11.56
CA ASP A 455 -14.83 3.79 12.89
C ASP A 455 -14.86 2.66 13.91
N PHE A 456 -15.55 1.56 13.59
CA PHE A 456 -15.60 0.37 14.47
C PHE A 456 -14.17 -0.17 14.75
N THR A 457 -13.34 -0.25 13.70
CA THR A 457 -11.97 -0.78 13.86
C THR A 457 -11.11 0.13 14.72
N SER A 458 -11.24 1.45 14.56
CA SER A 458 -10.53 2.46 15.34
C SER A 458 -11.00 2.47 16.80
N GLU A 459 -12.30 2.35 17.03
CA GLU A 459 -12.89 2.27 18.37
C GLU A 459 -12.40 1.03 19.12
N MET A 460 -12.39 -0.13 18.45
CA MET A 460 -11.85 -1.35 19.03
C MET A 460 -10.38 -1.25 19.40
N GLU A 461 -9.55 -0.60 18.56
CA GLU A 461 -8.14 -0.37 18.91
C GLU A 461 -8.02 0.58 20.11
N SER A 462 -8.86 1.61 20.19
CA SER A 462 -8.93 2.52 21.35
C SER A 462 -9.34 1.79 22.64
N ASP A 463 -10.30 0.87 22.54
CA ASP A 463 -10.73 0.09 23.71
C ASP A 463 -9.64 -0.88 24.20
N LEU A 464 -8.85 -1.47 23.29
CA LEU A 464 -7.68 -2.24 23.66
C LEU A 464 -6.61 -1.38 24.37
N ASP A 465 -6.40 -0.14 23.91
CA ASP A 465 -5.49 0.81 24.56
C ASP A 465 -6.01 1.20 25.97
N LYS A 466 -7.34 1.30 26.16
CA LYS A 466 -7.96 1.54 27.49
C LYS A 466 -7.81 0.37 28.44
N ILE A 467 -7.81 -0.88 27.95
CA ILE A 467 -7.49 -2.05 28.78
C ILE A 467 -6.06 -1.95 29.32
N GLU A 468 -5.10 -1.63 28.46
CA GLU A 468 -3.68 -1.47 28.87
C GLU A 468 -3.50 -0.41 29.96
N THR A 469 -4.19 0.71 29.82
CA THR A 469 -4.13 1.78 30.84
C THR A 469 -4.95 1.47 32.09
N GLY A 470 -5.75 0.39 32.08
CA GLY A 470 -6.66 0.04 33.15
C GLY A 470 -7.88 0.95 33.27
N SER A 471 -8.20 1.69 32.19
CA SER A 471 -9.37 2.57 32.14
C SER A 471 -10.65 1.81 31.77
N ARG A 472 -10.52 0.57 31.27
CA ARG A 472 -11.62 -0.35 30.95
C ARG A 472 -11.26 -1.78 31.29
N GLU A 473 -12.24 -2.56 31.73
CA GLU A 473 -12.07 -3.97 32.04
C GLU A 473 -12.09 -4.83 30.78
N ALA A 474 -11.16 -5.80 30.69
CA ALA A 474 -10.99 -6.66 29.52
C ALA A 474 -12.24 -7.52 29.23
N VAL A 475 -12.92 -8.01 30.28
CA VAL A 475 -14.13 -8.82 30.18
C VAL A 475 -15.27 -7.99 29.59
N GLU A 476 -15.46 -6.77 30.05
CA GLU A 476 -16.49 -5.86 29.55
C GLU A 476 -16.31 -5.57 28.05
N VAL A 477 -15.07 -5.26 27.62
CA VAL A 477 -14.76 -5.01 26.20
C VAL A 477 -15.01 -6.26 25.36
N TRP A 478 -14.65 -7.44 25.87
CA TRP A 478 -14.87 -8.71 25.18
C TRP A 478 -16.38 -9.02 25.04
N GLU A 479 -17.16 -8.88 26.08
CA GLU A 479 -18.60 -9.15 26.07
C GLU A 479 -19.34 -8.18 25.13
N THR A 480 -19.02 -6.90 25.20
CA THR A 480 -19.56 -5.89 24.29
C THR A 480 -19.28 -6.26 22.84
N PHE A 481 -18.05 -6.61 22.51
CA PHE A 481 -17.67 -7.05 21.18
C PHE A 481 -18.37 -8.36 20.77
N LEU A 482 -18.44 -9.34 21.66
CA LEU A 482 -19.04 -10.65 21.38
C LEU A 482 -20.52 -10.52 21.03
N ASN A 483 -21.27 -9.70 21.78
CA ASN A 483 -22.67 -9.42 21.50
C ASN A 483 -22.86 -8.69 20.17
N TYR A 484 -22.05 -7.67 19.91
CA TYR A 484 -22.04 -6.95 18.64
C TYR A 484 -21.76 -7.88 17.46
N PHE A 485 -20.74 -8.74 17.57
CA PHE A 485 -20.37 -9.68 16.52
C PHE A 485 -21.46 -10.75 16.29
N ARG A 486 -22.01 -11.34 17.36
CA ARG A 486 -23.08 -12.35 17.26
C ARG A 486 -24.27 -11.81 16.50
N GLU A 487 -24.77 -10.65 16.89
CA GLU A 487 -25.91 -10.01 16.23
C GLU A 487 -25.66 -9.84 14.72
N LEU A 488 -24.53 -9.24 14.34
CA LEU A 488 -24.20 -9.04 12.93
C LEU A 488 -23.97 -10.35 12.17
N HIS A 489 -23.35 -11.34 12.79
CA HIS A 489 -23.06 -12.62 12.15
C HIS A 489 -24.33 -13.44 11.93
N ASP A 490 -25.22 -13.50 12.91
CA ASP A 490 -26.50 -14.22 12.82
C ASP A 490 -27.41 -13.58 11.76
N ASN A 491 -27.45 -12.26 11.71
CA ASN A 491 -28.17 -11.54 10.66
C ASN A 491 -27.53 -11.75 9.27
N ALA A 492 -26.21 -11.77 9.17
CA ALA A 492 -25.53 -12.09 7.92
C ALA A 492 -25.87 -13.51 7.44
N LEU A 493 -25.94 -14.47 8.36
CA LEU A 493 -26.34 -15.85 8.04
C LEU A 493 -27.80 -15.94 7.58
N LYS A 494 -28.72 -15.18 8.20
CA LYS A 494 -30.12 -15.10 7.77
C LYS A 494 -30.23 -14.51 6.38
N LYS A 495 -29.68 -13.31 6.15
CA LYS A 495 -29.66 -12.64 4.84
C LYS A 495 -29.04 -13.50 3.74
N LYS A 496 -28.00 -14.27 4.07
CA LYS A 496 -27.37 -15.17 3.10
C LYS A 496 -28.32 -16.25 2.60
N LYS A 497 -29.27 -16.73 3.42
CA LYS A 497 -30.26 -17.70 3.00
C LYS A 497 -31.33 -17.11 2.08
N GLU A 498 -31.49 -15.78 2.08
CA GLU A 498 -32.45 -15.07 1.22
C GLU A 498 -32.03 -15.07 -0.26
N PHE A 499 -30.75 -15.37 -0.54
CA PHE A 499 -30.20 -15.37 -1.90
C PHE A 499 -29.47 -16.68 -2.19
N PRO A 500 -29.53 -17.19 -3.41
CA PRO A 500 -28.76 -18.35 -3.82
C PRO A 500 -27.26 -18.00 -3.84
N THR A 501 -26.42 -18.95 -3.47
CA THR A 501 -24.96 -18.75 -3.56
C THR A 501 -24.49 -18.78 -5.01
N LYS A 502 -23.41 -18.07 -5.33
CA LYS A 502 -22.78 -18.15 -6.67
C LYS A 502 -22.49 -19.60 -7.11
N ARG A 503 -22.19 -20.50 -6.17
CA ARG A 503 -21.99 -21.91 -6.49
C ARG A 503 -23.30 -22.60 -6.89
N GLN A 504 -24.40 -22.30 -6.19
CA GLN A 504 -25.71 -22.81 -6.55
C GLN A 504 -26.13 -22.29 -7.93
N ILE A 505 -25.97 -21.00 -8.20
CA ILE A 505 -26.27 -20.39 -9.50
C ILE A 505 -25.45 -21.08 -10.61
N GLN A 506 -24.12 -21.16 -10.45
CA GLN A 506 -23.25 -21.82 -11.43
C GLN A 506 -23.57 -23.31 -11.62
N PHE A 507 -23.99 -23.98 -10.56
CA PHE A 507 -24.37 -25.39 -10.66
C PHE A 507 -25.74 -25.54 -11.30
N TYR A 508 -26.70 -24.68 -10.96
CA TYR A 508 -27.98 -24.58 -11.63
C TYR A 508 -27.82 -24.34 -13.15
N GLU A 509 -27.05 -23.33 -13.55
CA GLU A 509 -26.78 -23.01 -14.96
C GLU A 509 -26.25 -24.21 -15.75
N ARG A 510 -25.35 -24.99 -15.13
CA ARG A 510 -24.80 -26.21 -15.74
C ARG A 510 -25.81 -27.35 -15.85
N LEU A 511 -26.67 -27.53 -14.87
CA LEU A 511 -27.73 -28.53 -14.93
C LEU A 511 -28.84 -28.11 -15.90
N ALA A 512 -29.22 -26.84 -15.84
CA ALA A 512 -30.22 -26.26 -16.73
C ALA A 512 -29.82 -26.38 -18.23
N SER A 513 -28.52 -26.31 -18.54
CA SER A 513 -28.03 -26.51 -19.92
C SER A 513 -28.17 -27.94 -20.45
N LEU A 514 -28.47 -28.93 -19.61
CA LEU A 514 -28.68 -30.33 -19.98
C LEU A 514 -30.15 -30.70 -20.22
N VAL A 515 -31.05 -29.80 -19.82
CA VAL A 515 -32.50 -30.03 -19.89
C VAL A 515 -33.08 -29.20 -21.03
N SER A 516 -34.10 -29.69 -21.73
CA SER A 516 -34.77 -28.92 -22.77
C SER A 516 -35.42 -27.65 -22.19
N SER A 517 -35.51 -26.60 -23.03
CA SER A 517 -36.09 -25.30 -22.62
C SER A 517 -37.53 -25.46 -22.11
N GLU A 518 -38.31 -26.34 -22.75
CA GLU A 518 -39.70 -26.64 -22.35
C GLU A 518 -39.76 -27.27 -20.97
N LYS A 519 -38.90 -28.24 -20.67
CA LYS A 519 -38.85 -28.92 -19.37
C LYS A 519 -38.35 -27.99 -18.27
N LEU A 520 -37.38 -27.16 -18.59
CA LEU A 520 -36.87 -26.16 -17.64
C LEU A 520 -37.96 -25.12 -17.30
N GLU A 521 -38.75 -24.69 -18.26
CA GLU A 521 -39.84 -23.73 -18.08
C GLU A 521 -40.99 -24.35 -17.24
N GLU A 522 -41.29 -25.64 -17.46
CA GLU A 522 -42.19 -26.41 -16.62
C GLU A 522 -41.72 -26.45 -15.15
N MET A 523 -40.42 -26.72 -14.92
CA MET A 523 -39.85 -26.78 -13.56
C MET A 523 -39.82 -25.41 -12.87
N LEU A 524 -39.60 -24.33 -13.62
CA LEU A 524 -39.54 -22.95 -13.11
C LEU A 524 -40.94 -22.36 -12.87
N GLN A 525 -41.97 -22.88 -13.52
CA GLN A 525 -43.36 -22.38 -13.40
C GLN A 525 -43.48 -20.87 -13.61
N GLY A 526 -42.69 -20.31 -14.53
CA GLY A 526 -42.64 -18.88 -14.82
C GLY A 526 -41.90 -18.04 -13.79
N ASN A 527 -41.25 -18.64 -12.79
CA ASN A 527 -40.44 -17.90 -11.80
C ASN A 527 -39.01 -17.67 -12.27
N ASP A 528 -38.44 -16.53 -11.89
CA ASP A 528 -37.05 -16.22 -12.14
C ASP A 528 -36.15 -16.90 -11.09
N PRO A 529 -35.27 -17.86 -11.47
CA PRO A 529 -34.41 -18.56 -10.52
C PRO A 529 -33.44 -17.66 -9.77
N LEU A 530 -33.09 -16.50 -10.32
CA LEU A 530 -32.22 -15.54 -9.68
C LEU A 530 -32.87 -14.84 -8.48
N LYS A 531 -34.20 -14.93 -8.37
CA LYS A 531 -35.00 -14.42 -7.23
C LYS A 531 -35.28 -15.47 -6.17
N TYR A 532 -34.86 -16.71 -6.37
CA TYR A 532 -35.00 -17.76 -5.41
C TYR A 532 -34.15 -17.51 -4.17
N ASN A 533 -34.59 -17.94 -3.00
CA ASN A 533 -33.71 -18.04 -1.85
C ASN A 533 -32.77 -19.26 -1.97
N SER A 534 -31.81 -19.39 -1.07
CA SER A 534 -30.82 -20.48 -1.13
C SER A 534 -31.45 -21.87 -0.98
N GLU A 535 -32.57 -21.99 -0.28
CA GLU A 535 -33.32 -23.25 -0.06
C GLU A 535 -34.08 -23.65 -1.32
N MET A 536 -34.89 -22.74 -1.88
CA MET A 536 -35.59 -22.95 -3.15
C MET A 536 -34.63 -23.26 -4.31
N MET A 537 -33.49 -22.60 -4.37
CA MET A 537 -32.46 -22.90 -5.36
C MET A 537 -31.85 -24.30 -5.12
N GLY A 538 -31.71 -24.73 -3.86
CA GLY A 538 -31.29 -26.07 -3.50
C GLY A 538 -32.27 -27.12 -4.00
N GLU A 539 -33.56 -26.95 -3.73
CA GLU A 539 -34.63 -27.85 -4.19
C GLU A 539 -34.71 -27.93 -5.72
N LEU A 540 -34.57 -26.80 -6.41
CA LEU A 540 -34.51 -26.77 -7.87
C LEU A 540 -33.26 -27.53 -8.41
N ILE A 541 -32.12 -27.36 -7.79
CA ILE A 541 -30.90 -28.10 -8.14
C ILE A 541 -31.09 -29.60 -7.93
N ASP A 542 -31.68 -30.01 -6.80
CA ASP A 542 -31.94 -31.42 -6.49
C ASP A 542 -32.93 -32.03 -7.51
N SER A 543 -33.94 -31.27 -7.94
CA SER A 543 -34.88 -31.68 -8.98
C SER A 543 -34.20 -31.81 -10.35
N LEU A 544 -33.38 -30.86 -10.71
CA LEU A 544 -32.57 -30.91 -11.96
C LEU A 544 -31.53 -32.05 -11.94
N MET A 545 -30.93 -32.35 -10.80
CA MET A 545 -30.04 -33.50 -10.63
C MET A 545 -30.73 -34.83 -10.90
N LYS A 546 -32.00 -34.98 -10.47
CA LYS A 546 -32.80 -36.19 -10.76
C LYS A 546 -33.11 -36.27 -12.25
N GLU A 547 -33.50 -35.18 -12.86
CA GLU A 547 -33.84 -35.13 -14.29
C GLU A 547 -32.61 -35.38 -15.20
N THR A 548 -31.44 -34.97 -14.76
CA THR A 548 -30.18 -35.14 -15.49
C THR A 548 -29.38 -36.37 -15.03
N GLU A 549 -29.99 -37.29 -14.30
CA GLU A 549 -29.36 -38.52 -13.83
C GLU A 549 -28.86 -39.36 -15.02
N GLY A 550 -27.56 -39.69 -15.03
CA GLY A 550 -26.91 -40.39 -16.14
C GLY A 550 -26.36 -39.48 -17.26
N MET A 551 -26.66 -38.18 -17.25
CA MET A 551 -26.09 -37.24 -18.21
C MET A 551 -24.71 -36.73 -17.78
N SER A 552 -23.84 -36.54 -18.75
CA SER A 552 -22.50 -35.95 -18.48
C SER A 552 -22.60 -34.45 -18.28
N LEU A 553 -22.21 -33.96 -17.12
CA LEU A 553 -22.17 -32.53 -16.83
C LEU A 553 -21.16 -31.82 -17.74
N PRO A 554 -21.45 -30.61 -18.27
CA PRO A 554 -20.48 -29.82 -19.01
C PRO A 554 -19.31 -29.40 -18.10
N PRO A 555 -18.10 -29.18 -18.64
CA PRO A 555 -16.96 -28.75 -17.86
C PRO A 555 -17.17 -27.34 -17.31
N THR A 556 -16.56 -27.02 -16.19
CA THR A 556 -16.58 -25.64 -15.68
C THR A 556 -15.68 -24.74 -16.55
N ALA A 557 -16.03 -23.47 -16.67
CA ALA A 557 -15.19 -22.49 -17.37
C ALA A 557 -13.74 -22.45 -16.84
N LYS A 558 -13.55 -22.73 -15.54
CA LYS A 558 -12.21 -22.87 -14.93
C LYS A 558 -11.45 -24.09 -15.44
N GLN A 559 -12.13 -25.22 -15.62
CA GLN A 559 -11.50 -26.43 -16.17
C GLN A 559 -11.08 -26.18 -17.62
N VAL A 560 -11.96 -25.60 -18.44
CA VAL A 560 -11.65 -25.28 -19.84
C VAL A 560 -10.50 -24.29 -19.95
N SER A 561 -10.54 -23.19 -19.20
CA SER A 561 -9.44 -22.20 -19.16
C SER A 561 -8.11 -22.82 -18.70
N PHE A 562 -8.16 -23.73 -17.71
CA PHE A 562 -6.97 -24.39 -17.21
C PHE A 562 -6.41 -25.42 -18.20
N ILE A 563 -7.27 -26.15 -18.91
CA ILE A 563 -6.88 -27.05 -20.00
C ILE A 563 -6.18 -26.25 -21.11
N LYS A 564 -6.78 -25.16 -21.57
CA LYS A 564 -6.18 -24.28 -22.58
C LYS A 564 -4.81 -23.77 -22.17
N SER A 565 -4.66 -23.29 -20.92
CA SER A 565 -3.37 -22.83 -20.39
C SER A 565 -2.32 -23.96 -20.27
N LEU A 566 -2.72 -25.17 -19.91
CA LEU A 566 -1.80 -26.32 -19.84
C LEU A 566 -1.37 -26.77 -21.24
N ALA A 567 -2.31 -26.82 -22.19
CA ALA A 567 -2.02 -27.17 -23.59
C ALA A 567 -1.08 -26.14 -24.23
N GLU A 568 -1.33 -24.85 -24.03
CA GLU A 568 -0.47 -23.76 -24.49
C GLU A 568 0.96 -23.85 -23.91
N ASN A 569 1.10 -24.13 -22.61
CA ASN A 569 2.39 -24.32 -21.97
C ASN A 569 3.16 -25.56 -22.49
N LEU A 570 2.44 -26.54 -23.03
CA LEU A 570 2.98 -27.75 -23.64
C LEU A 570 3.21 -27.61 -25.15
N GLU A 571 2.88 -26.44 -25.72
CA GLU A 571 2.91 -26.16 -27.17
C GLU A 571 2.00 -27.11 -27.97
N MET A 572 0.91 -27.58 -27.36
CA MET A 572 -0.10 -28.45 -27.97
C MET A 572 -1.27 -27.61 -28.47
N ASN A 573 -1.73 -27.90 -29.67
CA ASN A 573 -2.99 -27.36 -30.19
C ASN A 573 -4.20 -28.13 -29.60
N GLU A 574 -5.41 -27.61 -29.85
CA GLU A 574 -6.65 -28.21 -29.32
C GLU A 574 -6.82 -29.68 -29.73
N SER A 575 -6.58 -30.00 -31.00
CA SER A 575 -6.70 -31.36 -31.54
C SER A 575 -5.78 -32.33 -30.82
N GLN A 576 -4.51 -31.98 -30.66
CA GLN A 576 -3.51 -32.79 -29.94
C GLN A 576 -3.86 -33.00 -28.48
N ALA A 577 -4.41 -31.96 -27.80
CA ALA A 577 -4.86 -32.10 -26.42
C ALA A 577 -6.10 -33.00 -26.32
N CYS A 578 -7.05 -32.88 -27.26
CA CYS A 578 -8.28 -33.67 -27.30
C CYS A 578 -8.01 -35.17 -27.57
N GLU A 579 -7.01 -35.50 -28.39
CA GLU A 579 -6.58 -36.88 -28.64
C GLU A 579 -6.22 -37.64 -27.35
N LEU A 580 -5.71 -36.93 -26.35
CA LEU A 580 -5.36 -37.55 -25.05
C LEU A 580 -6.56 -38.19 -24.35
N VAL A 581 -7.78 -37.73 -24.62
CA VAL A 581 -9.03 -38.22 -24.00
C VAL A 581 -10.05 -38.69 -25.06
N SER A 582 -9.61 -38.87 -26.32
CA SER A 582 -10.39 -39.43 -27.41
C SER A 582 -11.67 -38.61 -27.72
N ILE A 583 -11.56 -37.30 -27.80
CA ILE A 583 -12.61 -36.36 -28.22
C ILE A 583 -12.11 -35.50 -29.39
N SER A 584 -13.03 -34.86 -30.11
CA SER A 584 -12.72 -34.08 -31.33
C SER A 584 -12.46 -32.61 -31.03
N SER A 585 -13.12 -32.05 -29.99
CA SER A 585 -12.97 -30.64 -29.61
C SER A 585 -13.16 -30.44 -28.09
N PHE A 586 -12.78 -29.29 -27.56
CA PHE A 586 -13.04 -28.93 -26.16
C PHE A 586 -14.53 -28.75 -25.84
N GLU A 587 -15.38 -28.64 -26.87
CA GLU A 587 -16.84 -28.57 -26.69
C GLU A 587 -17.44 -29.92 -26.25
N GLU A 588 -16.78 -31.04 -26.59
CA GLU A 588 -17.17 -32.40 -26.19
C GLU A 588 -16.69 -32.79 -24.77
N LEU A 589 -15.97 -31.90 -24.09
CA LEU A 589 -15.49 -32.19 -22.74
C LEU A 589 -16.65 -32.37 -21.75
N SER A 590 -16.59 -33.42 -20.98
CA SER A 590 -17.48 -33.63 -19.84
C SER A 590 -16.83 -33.20 -18.52
N GLY A 591 -17.63 -32.60 -17.64
CA GLY A 591 -17.20 -32.13 -16.32
C GLY A 591 -17.40 -33.19 -15.24
N GLY A 592 -17.16 -32.78 -13.98
CA GLY A 592 -17.23 -33.70 -12.82
C GLY A 592 -15.87 -34.34 -12.50
N LYS A 593 -15.85 -35.17 -11.44
CA LYS A 593 -14.61 -35.80 -10.96
C LYS A 593 -14.11 -36.89 -11.93
N SER A 594 -15.01 -37.57 -12.60
CA SER A 594 -14.76 -38.66 -13.58
C SER A 594 -14.92 -38.20 -15.02
N GLY A 595 -15.19 -36.92 -15.27
CA GLY A 595 -15.39 -36.39 -16.63
C GLY A 595 -14.08 -36.25 -17.40
N SER A 596 -14.20 -36.23 -18.76
CA SER A 596 -13.05 -36.13 -19.67
C SER A 596 -12.19 -34.89 -19.43
N ALA A 597 -12.77 -33.76 -18.97
CA ALA A 597 -12.02 -32.57 -18.58
C ALA A 597 -11.08 -32.80 -17.40
N SER A 598 -11.52 -33.57 -16.38
CA SER A 598 -10.69 -33.89 -15.22
C SER A 598 -9.57 -34.86 -15.60
N THR A 599 -9.86 -35.84 -16.46
CA THR A 599 -8.91 -36.79 -17.01
C THR A 599 -7.84 -36.08 -17.87
N LEU A 600 -8.28 -35.15 -18.73
CA LEU A 600 -7.39 -34.36 -19.58
C LEU A 600 -6.47 -33.47 -18.76
N ILE A 601 -6.98 -32.80 -17.72
CA ILE A 601 -6.17 -32.03 -16.78
C ILE A 601 -5.09 -32.90 -16.12
N GLY A 602 -5.43 -34.12 -15.72
CA GLY A 602 -4.46 -35.08 -15.17
C GLY A 602 -3.35 -35.39 -16.16
N LYS A 603 -3.71 -35.83 -17.37
CA LYS A 603 -2.75 -36.18 -18.41
C LYS A 603 -1.85 -35.01 -18.85
N LEU A 604 -2.43 -33.80 -19.00
CA LEU A 604 -1.65 -32.60 -19.34
C LEU A 604 -0.69 -32.19 -18.20
N LYS A 605 -1.07 -32.40 -16.94
CA LYS A 605 -0.18 -32.18 -15.80
C LYS A 605 0.98 -33.17 -15.79
N ASP A 606 0.69 -34.44 -15.98
CA ASP A 606 1.72 -35.50 -16.03
C ASP A 606 2.73 -35.22 -17.16
N LEU A 607 2.24 -34.78 -18.33
CA LEU A 607 3.09 -34.34 -19.44
C LEU A 607 3.88 -33.05 -19.10
N SER A 608 3.28 -32.12 -18.38
CA SER A 608 3.98 -30.90 -17.93
C SER A 608 5.03 -31.19 -16.87
N ASP A 609 4.79 -32.14 -15.99
CA ASP A 609 5.73 -32.53 -14.94
C ASP A 609 6.86 -33.43 -15.46
N SER A 610 6.65 -34.13 -16.60
CA SER A 610 7.68 -34.92 -17.29
C SER A 610 8.60 -34.05 -18.17
N LYS A 611 8.20 -32.84 -18.58
CA LYS A 611 9.11 -31.94 -19.30
C LYS A 611 10.08 -31.26 -18.34
N PRO A 612 11.37 -31.22 -18.62
CA PRO A 612 12.34 -30.47 -17.81
C PRO A 612 11.98 -29.00 -17.83
N ARG A 613 11.70 -28.42 -16.66
CA ARG A 613 11.42 -27.00 -16.54
C ARG A 613 12.70 -26.20 -16.70
N PRO A 614 12.71 -25.07 -17.40
CA PRO A 614 13.88 -24.21 -17.46
C PRO A 614 14.24 -23.72 -16.05
N THR A 615 15.52 -23.69 -15.74
CA THR A 615 16.02 -23.22 -14.45
C THR A 615 15.69 -21.75 -14.25
N SER A 616 15.05 -21.42 -13.14
CA SER A 616 14.79 -20.02 -12.82
C SER A 616 16.09 -19.25 -12.56
N VAL A 617 16.10 -17.93 -12.84
CA VAL A 617 17.26 -17.06 -12.56
C VAL A 617 17.71 -17.15 -11.10
N LYS A 618 16.77 -17.35 -10.16
CA LYS A 618 17.08 -17.53 -8.73
C LYS A 618 17.79 -18.84 -8.45
N GLN A 619 17.33 -19.94 -9.04
CA GLN A 619 17.99 -21.24 -8.92
C GLN A 619 19.38 -21.20 -9.56
N MET A 620 19.50 -20.65 -10.76
CA MET A 620 20.77 -20.46 -11.43
C MET A 620 21.79 -19.68 -10.58
N ASN A 621 21.37 -18.55 -10.03
CA ASN A 621 22.23 -17.74 -9.15
C ASN A 621 22.58 -18.47 -7.85
N PHE A 622 21.67 -19.29 -7.33
CA PHE A 622 21.91 -20.08 -6.13
C PHE A 622 22.94 -21.19 -6.40
N VAL A 623 22.81 -21.90 -7.52
CA VAL A 623 23.79 -22.93 -7.95
C VAL A 623 25.17 -22.31 -8.15
N LYS A 624 25.27 -21.19 -8.87
CA LYS A 624 26.55 -20.47 -9.05
C LYS A 624 27.18 -20.05 -7.73
N ASN A 625 26.37 -19.55 -6.77
CA ASN A 625 26.87 -19.18 -5.45
C ASN A 625 27.33 -20.40 -4.63
N LEU A 626 26.65 -21.55 -4.74
CA LEU A 626 27.06 -22.77 -4.08
C LEU A 626 28.36 -23.32 -4.66
N ALA A 627 28.47 -23.37 -6.00
CA ALA A 627 29.69 -23.79 -6.68
C ALA A 627 30.90 -22.92 -6.27
N SER A 628 30.69 -21.58 -6.26
CA SER A 628 31.73 -20.64 -5.80
C SER A 628 32.13 -20.84 -4.33
N LYS A 629 31.19 -21.14 -3.44
CA LYS A 629 31.47 -21.43 -2.02
C LYS A 629 32.18 -22.79 -1.82
N ALA A 630 31.93 -23.72 -2.71
CA ALA A 630 32.59 -25.04 -2.70
C ALA A 630 33.91 -25.04 -3.47
N GLU A 631 34.35 -23.86 -3.96
CA GLU A 631 35.56 -23.69 -4.78
C GLU A 631 35.57 -24.58 -6.04
N LEU A 632 34.36 -24.86 -6.60
CA LEU A 632 34.20 -25.63 -7.83
C LEU A 632 34.00 -24.66 -9.01
N ASP A 633 34.70 -24.97 -10.12
CA ASP A 633 34.40 -24.34 -11.40
C ASP A 633 33.10 -24.89 -12.02
N GLU A 634 32.63 -24.27 -13.10
CA GLU A 634 31.37 -24.67 -13.76
C GLU A 634 31.42 -26.14 -14.22
N GLU A 635 32.55 -26.58 -14.80
CA GLU A 635 32.71 -27.93 -15.32
C GLU A 635 32.63 -28.99 -14.20
N SER A 636 33.33 -28.74 -13.09
CA SER A 636 33.32 -29.62 -11.92
C SER A 636 31.96 -29.67 -11.23
N ALA A 637 31.27 -28.52 -11.13
CA ALA A 637 29.93 -28.45 -10.56
C ALA A 637 28.89 -29.16 -11.46
N CYS A 638 28.99 -29.03 -12.78
CA CYS A 638 28.09 -29.66 -13.74
C CYS A 638 28.26 -31.17 -13.79
N LYS A 639 29.48 -31.69 -13.59
CA LYS A 639 29.75 -33.12 -13.51
C LYS A 639 29.02 -33.82 -12.36
N LEU A 640 28.70 -33.12 -11.27
CA LEU A 640 27.96 -33.68 -10.13
C LEU A 640 26.51 -34.07 -10.48
N VAL A 641 25.95 -33.48 -11.51
CA VAL A 641 24.56 -33.68 -11.95
C VAL A 641 24.47 -34.09 -13.43
N GLU A 642 25.60 -34.55 -14.01
CA GLU A 642 25.70 -35.09 -15.36
C GLU A 642 25.20 -34.16 -16.47
N VAL A 643 25.50 -32.87 -16.39
CA VAL A 643 25.23 -31.86 -17.44
C VAL A 643 26.54 -31.23 -17.91
N SER A 644 26.54 -30.66 -19.12
CA SER A 644 27.77 -30.11 -19.72
C SER A 644 27.98 -28.63 -19.36
N ALA A 645 26.89 -27.89 -19.06
CA ALA A 645 26.97 -26.48 -18.68
C ALA A 645 25.80 -26.09 -17.77
N PHE A 646 25.93 -24.98 -17.01
CA PHE A 646 24.83 -24.47 -16.19
C PHE A 646 23.57 -24.11 -16.99
N SER A 647 23.70 -23.81 -18.28
CA SER A 647 22.57 -23.56 -19.18
C SER A 647 21.66 -24.79 -19.41
N GLU A 648 22.19 -26.01 -19.18
CA GLU A 648 21.45 -27.27 -19.34
C GLU A 648 20.75 -27.71 -18.05
N LEU A 649 20.96 -27.03 -16.93
CA LEU A 649 20.29 -27.34 -15.67
C LEU A 649 18.78 -27.21 -15.80
N SER A 650 18.05 -28.21 -15.34
CA SER A 650 16.59 -28.16 -15.24
C SER A 650 16.14 -27.67 -13.88
N GLY A 651 15.07 -26.85 -13.88
CA GLY A 651 14.45 -26.30 -12.67
C GLY A 651 13.35 -27.19 -12.10
N GLY A 652 12.76 -26.76 -10.97
CA GLY A 652 11.72 -27.51 -10.28
C GLY A 652 12.26 -28.28 -9.07
N ARG A 653 11.38 -28.94 -8.29
CA ARG A 653 11.79 -29.68 -7.06
C ARG A 653 12.64 -30.93 -7.30
N SER A 654 12.53 -31.49 -8.49
CA SER A 654 13.28 -32.69 -8.93
C SER A 654 14.20 -32.38 -10.10
N GLY A 655 14.43 -31.14 -10.44
CA GLY A 655 15.34 -30.75 -11.51
C GLY A 655 16.80 -30.78 -11.09
N THR A 656 17.72 -30.85 -12.07
CA THR A 656 19.17 -30.92 -11.84
C THR A 656 19.76 -29.68 -11.14
N ALA A 657 18.99 -28.56 -11.08
CA ALA A 657 19.36 -27.37 -10.34
C ALA A 657 18.87 -27.38 -8.87
N SER A 658 18.19 -28.43 -8.43
CA SER A 658 17.70 -28.58 -7.05
C SER A 658 18.59 -29.47 -6.23
#